data_1459637a4b245f5444e6ff1b02b50535
#
_entry.id   1459637a4b245f5444e6ff1b02b50535
#
_cell.length_a   1.000
_cell.length_b   1.000
_cell.length_c   1.000
_cell.angle_alpha   90.00
_cell.angle_beta   90.00
_cell.angle_gamma   90.00
#
_symmetry.space_group_name_H-M   'P 1'
#
loop_
_entity.id
_entity.type
_entity.pdbx_description
1 polymer ?
#
loop_
_entity_poly.entity_id
_entity_poly.type
_entity_poly.pdbx_seq_one_letter_code
_entity_poly.pdbx_strand_id
1 'polypeptide(L)'
;MLGACHATVAPAQVQPGTTLLYKVTKTLHQTDMDSVSNTAIYRFKVLEQLPEGRWRIESTLLDYRNTRGQAHFDAARLHETSISSSDELLQLALLHEPVELTLGGTPPEQPELVKVLQKKGREWHIRKDHLQAMTSGLPYYLLQETNAIFFTYPKGQPTWQSKDSSILYSVSGAPGGIMHISARENTAKKTGGDRREYRYEYDWDDAGKKIRGANLQNNVTGTGLINGENKAFRISDNMQLELLDTSFTPPVVPATLKEMSVLFSFWSDGLNVNGETDSAKLYTAIAKFDPQYGRQKRYVQAKLSSLQSLPGEESHYLYDDSLRAVPIYLLEGNSSHLHNRLQNAIGQDADSAMMLITYLSKASRQSFRGWVQHSFAQELARPEKFNIDDAVAHFRKIGWPEQRIERMIEESKGRERYAGMLIERTAHHPDTLIHHVTYPMYLYHAAKNLRRKDSLQYITNQFRNLPPAVFKAGNAGRYALLLYKKLQQSGHPAEAGRLLDNTISRLEKTTADSTSNTRHAEQNILAYAYKLKYDTLKHTNRKQAFIFLAKAAAASPKSPEENVHDSFYDRALLGSKESYRQDFADELLKEGASQEALMVLSQQISADPSVLPDVQKSFKQHLPEKNFAEFFEQSVMRSWKTAPAFELQGVDGKTYRLSDYAGKWLLLDFWGTWCHPCREELPQINAFANQVKNDPEKAFLSIACFDNAEKVNALFSQKGYTLPAALSDTKVQYDYHVRGYPSKFLVSPEGKMIFLNYGTDWRKIVELFSNIRPDEKSSTVSKELR
;
A
#
# COMPACT_ATOMS: atom_id res chain seq x y z
N MET A 1 14.87 -1.77 -15.55
CA MET A 1 16.21 -1.92 -16.13
C MET A 1 16.34 -0.98 -17.32
N LEU A 2 16.97 0.17 -17.15
CA LEU A 2 17.41 1.01 -18.28
C LEU A 2 18.78 0.47 -18.71
N GLY A 3 18.79 -0.27 -19.79
CA GLY A 3 20.02 -0.79 -20.38
C GLY A 3 20.92 0.36 -20.81
N ALA A 4 22.17 0.38 -20.35
CA ALA A 4 23.16 1.33 -20.77
C ALA A 4 23.34 1.23 -22.29
N CYS A 5 23.07 2.31 -23.02
CA CYS A 5 23.36 2.42 -24.45
C CYS A 5 24.86 2.45 -24.68
N HIS A 6 25.42 1.34 -25.12
CA HIS A 6 26.78 1.32 -25.63
C HIS A 6 26.73 1.18 -27.17
N ALA A 7 26.79 2.29 -27.88
CA ALA A 7 27.09 2.30 -29.29
C ALA A 7 28.62 2.29 -29.43
N THR A 8 29.17 1.29 -30.10
CA THR A 8 30.59 1.19 -30.47
C THR A 8 30.89 2.11 -31.69
N VAL A 9 30.86 3.42 -31.50
CA VAL A 9 31.39 4.39 -32.46
C VAL A 9 32.03 5.51 -31.64
N ALA A 10 33.25 5.94 -32.04
CA ALA A 10 34.02 6.94 -31.33
C ALA A 10 33.19 8.21 -31.10
N PRO A 11 32.98 8.61 -29.87
CA PRO A 11 32.03 9.69 -29.53
C PRO A 11 32.64 11.05 -29.85
N ALA A 12 31.75 11.93 -30.25
CA ALA A 12 31.98 13.36 -30.12
C ALA A 12 31.92 13.71 -28.65
N GLN A 13 32.99 14.19 -28.02
CA GLN A 13 33.14 14.06 -26.57
C GLN A 13 33.34 15.38 -25.87
N VAL A 14 32.74 15.48 -24.69
CA VAL A 14 33.12 16.51 -23.69
C VAL A 14 34.58 16.26 -23.30
N GLN A 15 35.42 17.29 -23.36
CA GLN A 15 36.87 17.15 -23.07
C GLN A 15 37.11 17.01 -21.56
N PRO A 16 38.13 16.26 -21.13
CA PRO A 16 38.60 16.27 -19.75
C PRO A 16 38.86 17.71 -19.28
N GLY A 17 38.48 18.03 -18.05
CA GLY A 17 38.53 19.37 -17.48
C GLY A 17 37.26 20.21 -17.70
N THR A 18 36.33 19.78 -18.57
CA THR A 18 35.07 20.49 -18.78
C THR A 18 34.20 20.39 -17.52
N THR A 19 33.61 21.53 -17.15
CA THR A 19 32.62 21.61 -16.06
C THR A 19 31.23 21.88 -16.66
N LEU A 20 30.25 21.09 -16.27
CA LEU A 20 28.86 21.18 -16.69
C LEU A 20 27.97 21.38 -15.46
N LEU A 21 26.97 22.24 -15.60
CA LEU A 21 26.01 22.50 -14.53
C LEU A 21 24.59 22.15 -15.03
N TYR A 22 23.94 21.22 -14.39
CA TYR A 22 22.63 20.80 -14.78
C TYR A 22 21.61 20.93 -13.64
N LYS A 23 20.43 21.42 -14.00
CA LYS A 23 19.21 21.27 -13.21
C LYS A 23 18.47 20.04 -13.69
N VAL A 24 18.17 19.16 -12.76
CA VAL A 24 17.43 17.92 -12.98
C VAL A 24 16.11 18.05 -12.23
N THR A 25 14.99 17.96 -12.92
CA THR A 25 13.65 17.93 -12.30
C THR A 25 13.03 16.59 -12.61
N LYS A 26 12.67 15.84 -11.58
CA LYS A 26 11.93 14.57 -11.69
C LYS A 26 10.55 14.74 -11.11
N THR A 27 9.56 14.20 -11.80
CA THR A 27 8.19 14.16 -11.33
C THR A 27 7.65 12.74 -11.48
N LEU A 28 7.30 12.13 -10.36
CA LEU A 28 6.69 10.81 -10.32
C LEU A 28 5.22 10.95 -9.96
N HIS A 29 4.36 10.48 -10.85
CA HIS A 29 2.94 10.32 -10.59
C HIS A 29 2.59 8.84 -10.61
N GLN A 30 1.99 8.37 -9.54
CA GLN A 30 1.49 7.02 -9.45
C GLN A 30 0.02 7.06 -9.07
N THR A 31 -0.79 6.21 -9.67
CA THR A 31 -2.21 6.08 -9.33
C THR A 31 -2.36 5.88 -7.81
N ASP A 32 -3.24 6.66 -7.21
CA ASP A 32 -3.57 6.60 -5.78
C ASP A 32 -2.43 6.99 -4.81
N MET A 33 -1.36 7.61 -5.30
CA MET A 33 -0.28 8.15 -4.46
C MET A 33 -0.08 9.64 -4.68
N ASP A 34 0.43 10.32 -3.65
CA ASP A 34 0.86 11.71 -3.79
C ASP A 34 1.95 11.82 -4.84
N SER A 35 1.84 12.85 -5.69
CA SER A 35 2.88 13.15 -6.65
C SER A 35 4.17 13.54 -5.93
N VAL A 36 5.28 12.98 -6.39
CA VAL A 36 6.61 13.34 -5.90
C VAL A 36 7.32 14.19 -6.97
N SER A 37 7.83 15.34 -6.59
CA SER A 37 8.63 16.19 -7.46
C SER A 37 9.96 16.51 -6.80
N ASN A 38 11.05 16.14 -7.46
CA ASN A 38 12.41 16.41 -7.01
C ASN A 38 13.08 17.39 -7.97
N THR A 39 13.78 18.37 -7.43
CA THR A 39 14.67 19.26 -8.20
C THR A 39 16.06 19.20 -7.58
N ALA A 40 17.05 18.86 -8.39
CA ALA A 40 18.46 18.82 -8.01
C ALA A 40 19.29 19.67 -8.96
N ILE A 41 20.33 20.33 -8.45
CA ILE A 41 21.33 21.02 -9.25
C ILE A 41 22.66 20.36 -9.02
N TYR A 42 23.25 19.83 -10.10
CA TYR A 42 24.53 19.15 -10.08
C TYR A 42 25.59 19.92 -10.85
N ARG A 43 26.80 19.93 -10.32
CA ARG A 43 28.02 20.29 -11.04
C ARG A 43 28.77 19.00 -11.34
N PHE A 44 29.04 18.78 -12.64
CA PHE A 44 29.84 17.67 -13.11
C PHE A 44 31.15 18.21 -13.68
N LYS A 45 32.25 17.63 -13.24
CA LYS A 45 33.58 17.89 -13.80
C LYS A 45 34.08 16.61 -14.46
N VAL A 46 34.37 16.66 -15.74
CA VAL A 46 34.89 15.50 -16.47
C VAL A 46 36.38 15.36 -16.10
N LEU A 47 36.74 14.22 -15.53
CA LEU A 47 38.11 13.94 -15.10
C LEU A 47 38.92 13.27 -16.22
N GLU A 48 38.44 12.17 -16.71
CA GLU A 48 39.08 11.44 -17.81
C GLU A 48 38.10 10.51 -18.54
N GLN A 49 38.49 10.13 -19.76
CA GLN A 49 37.85 9.09 -20.52
C GLN A 49 38.60 7.79 -20.28
N LEU A 50 37.84 6.74 -19.91
CA LEU A 50 38.34 5.42 -19.70
C LEU A 50 38.14 4.53 -20.94
N PRO A 51 38.82 3.38 -21.05
CA PRO A 51 38.59 2.41 -22.13
C PRO A 51 37.11 1.99 -22.22
N GLU A 52 36.70 1.50 -23.42
CA GLU A 52 35.33 1.05 -23.70
C GLU A 52 34.25 2.14 -23.60
N GLY A 53 34.63 3.41 -23.78
CA GLY A 53 33.69 4.52 -23.76
C GLY A 53 33.17 4.89 -22.38
N ARG A 54 33.84 4.45 -21.33
CA ARG A 54 33.52 4.82 -19.95
C ARG A 54 34.10 6.19 -19.61
N TRP A 55 33.52 6.82 -18.60
CA TRP A 55 33.93 8.15 -18.12
C TRP A 55 34.17 8.13 -16.62
N ARG A 56 35.22 8.80 -16.16
CA ARG A 56 35.38 9.17 -14.76
C ARG A 56 35.04 10.65 -14.63
N ILE A 57 34.09 10.94 -13.75
CA ILE A 57 33.59 12.30 -13.48
C ILE A 57 33.59 12.57 -11.99
N GLU A 58 33.68 13.84 -11.63
CA GLU A 58 33.38 14.32 -10.29
C GLU A 58 31.97 14.94 -10.33
N SER A 59 31.08 14.44 -9.49
CA SER A 59 29.72 14.95 -9.28
C SER A 59 29.63 15.68 -7.95
N THR A 60 29.06 16.88 -7.95
CA THR A 60 28.75 17.63 -6.73
C THR A 60 27.30 18.08 -6.78
N LEU A 61 26.50 17.65 -5.80
CA LEU A 61 25.14 18.15 -5.61
C LEU A 61 25.20 19.54 -4.97
N LEU A 62 24.64 20.54 -5.62
CA LEU A 62 24.69 21.95 -5.19
C LEU A 62 23.40 22.42 -4.52
N ASP A 63 22.26 21.91 -4.94
CA ASP A 63 20.94 22.21 -4.36
C ASP A 63 20.02 21.00 -4.53
N TYR A 64 19.12 20.81 -3.58
CA TYR A 64 18.13 19.71 -3.63
C TYR A 64 16.84 20.12 -2.96
N ARG A 65 15.73 19.88 -3.66
CA ARG A 65 14.37 20.08 -3.16
C ARG A 65 13.52 18.88 -3.51
N ASN A 66 12.67 18.47 -2.57
CA ASN A 66 11.71 17.41 -2.76
C ASN A 66 10.34 17.88 -2.26
N THR A 67 9.30 17.59 -3.03
CA THR A 67 7.92 17.84 -2.64
C THR A 67 7.13 16.54 -2.84
N ARG A 68 6.45 16.09 -1.80
CA ARG A 68 5.59 14.91 -1.81
C ARG A 68 4.27 15.27 -1.15
N GLY A 69 3.22 15.44 -1.94
CA GLY A 69 1.96 15.96 -1.44
C GLY A 69 2.14 17.33 -0.80
N GLN A 70 1.92 17.41 0.51
CA GLN A 70 2.18 18.64 1.29
C GLN A 70 3.53 18.65 2.00
N ALA A 71 4.22 17.52 2.07
CA ALA A 71 5.55 17.45 2.64
C ALA A 71 6.56 18.10 1.70
N HIS A 72 7.44 18.91 2.25
CA HIS A 72 8.42 19.67 1.49
C HIS A 72 9.79 19.58 2.16
N PHE A 73 10.77 19.12 1.42
CA PHE A 73 12.19 19.16 1.81
C PHE A 73 12.91 20.18 0.95
N ASP A 74 13.62 21.11 1.57
CA ASP A 74 14.45 22.12 0.91
C ASP A 74 15.82 22.18 1.60
N ALA A 75 16.87 21.78 0.88
CA ALA A 75 18.22 21.78 1.40
C ALA A 75 18.72 23.19 1.80
N ALA A 76 18.20 24.24 1.16
CA ALA A 76 18.50 25.63 1.52
C ALA A 76 17.78 26.09 2.80
N ARG A 77 16.72 25.38 3.22
CA ARG A 77 15.87 25.73 4.37
C ARG A 77 15.75 24.59 5.39
N LEU A 78 16.85 23.97 5.73
CA LEU A 78 16.87 22.81 6.64
C LEU A 78 16.28 23.08 8.02
N HIS A 79 16.23 24.33 8.46
CA HIS A 79 15.59 24.74 9.72
C HIS A 79 14.05 24.69 9.66
N GLU A 80 13.47 24.64 8.46
CA GLU A 80 12.02 24.60 8.23
C GLU A 80 11.53 23.22 7.77
N THR A 81 12.44 22.29 7.41
CA THR A 81 12.08 21.03 6.73
C THR A 81 12.41 19.79 7.56
N SER A 82 11.73 18.67 7.31
CA SER A 82 11.96 17.39 7.98
C SER A 82 12.59 16.40 7.03
N ILE A 83 13.56 15.62 7.52
CA ILE A 83 14.07 14.45 6.81
C ILE A 83 13.11 13.31 7.09
N SER A 84 12.37 12.89 6.08
CA SER A 84 11.32 11.88 6.19
C SER A 84 11.67 10.57 5.47
N SER A 85 12.75 10.57 4.69
CA SER A 85 13.14 9.40 3.90
C SER A 85 14.65 9.21 3.86
N SER A 86 15.08 7.97 3.59
CA SER A 86 16.49 7.64 3.35
C SER A 86 17.05 8.38 2.14
N ASP A 87 16.20 8.70 1.15
CA ASP A 87 16.60 9.45 -0.04
C ASP A 87 16.97 10.91 0.32
N GLU A 88 16.18 11.58 1.15
CA GLU A 88 16.46 12.93 1.62
C GLU A 88 17.72 12.98 2.48
N LEU A 89 17.90 11.98 3.36
CA LEU A 89 19.10 11.82 4.16
C LEU A 89 20.34 11.65 3.28
N LEU A 90 20.21 10.84 2.23
CA LEU A 90 21.23 10.63 1.23
C LEU A 90 21.61 11.91 0.52
N GLN A 91 20.63 12.64 -0.03
CA GLN A 91 20.89 13.89 -0.74
C GLN A 91 21.53 14.94 0.18
N LEU A 92 21.12 14.99 1.44
CA LEU A 92 21.75 15.85 2.43
C LEU A 92 23.22 15.47 2.70
N ALA A 93 23.52 14.15 2.73
CA ALA A 93 24.88 13.67 2.92
C ALA A 93 25.81 14.02 1.74
N LEU A 94 25.26 14.04 0.52
CA LEU A 94 25.97 14.37 -0.72
C LEU A 94 26.02 15.87 -1.01
N LEU A 95 25.20 16.67 -0.35
CA LEU A 95 25.12 18.11 -0.61
C LEU A 95 26.45 18.81 -0.37
N HIS A 96 27.02 19.41 -1.40
CA HIS A 96 28.34 20.07 -1.48
C HIS A 96 29.54 19.13 -1.28
N GLU A 97 29.35 17.83 -1.31
CA GLU A 97 30.44 16.86 -1.27
C GLU A 97 30.79 16.43 -2.70
N PRO A 98 32.03 16.61 -3.16
CA PRO A 98 32.47 16.10 -4.46
C PRO A 98 32.62 14.58 -4.38
N VAL A 99 32.04 13.86 -5.34
CA VAL A 99 32.09 12.40 -5.41
C VAL A 99 32.54 11.96 -6.79
N GLU A 100 33.56 11.14 -6.86
CA GLU A 100 33.99 10.54 -8.11
C GLU A 100 33.05 9.38 -8.49
N LEU A 101 32.58 9.38 -9.74
CA LEU A 101 31.71 8.38 -10.33
C LEU A 101 32.34 7.84 -11.61
N THR A 102 32.17 6.56 -11.86
CA THR A 102 32.50 5.93 -13.13
C THR A 102 31.21 5.63 -13.90
N LEU A 103 31.09 6.17 -15.11
CA LEU A 103 29.94 6.02 -16.00
C LEU A 103 30.26 5.06 -17.14
N GLY A 104 29.24 4.35 -17.62
CA GLY A 104 29.36 3.36 -18.72
C GLY A 104 29.77 1.98 -18.23
N GLY A 105 29.16 0.94 -18.79
CA GLY A 105 29.33 -0.46 -18.38
C GLY A 105 28.10 -1.02 -17.62
N THR A 106 28.18 -2.29 -17.20
CA THR A 106 27.27 -2.84 -16.17
C THR A 106 27.39 -1.99 -14.92
N PRO A 107 26.32 -1.81 -14.09
CA PRO A 107 26.37 -0.88 -12.97
C PRO A 107 27.62 -1.15 -12.12
N PRO A 108 28.63 -0.29 -12.19
CA PRO A 108 29.85 -0.53 -11.46
C PRO A 108 29.57 -0.26 -10.00
N GLU A 109 30.24 -1.00 -9.13
CA GLU A 109 30.41 -0.59 -7.77
C GLU A 109 30.92 0.85 -7.75
N GLN A 110 30.29 1.71 -6.94
CA GLN A 110 30.72 3.11 -6.78
C GLN A 110 31.45 3.27 -5.44
N PRO A 111 32.70 2.77 -5.31
CA PRO A 111 33.37 2.67 -4.02
C PRO A 111 33.60 4.03 -3.36
N GLU A 112 33.87 5.06 -4.15
CA GLU A 112 34.11 6.41 -3.62
C GLU A 112 32.83 7.01 -3.03
N LEU A 113 31.70 6.78 -3.67
CA LEU A 113 30.40 7.18 -3.15
C LEU A 113 30.09 6.49 -1.82
N VAL A 114 30.31 5.17 -1.75
CA VAL A 114 30.10 4.39 -0.53
C VAL A 114 31.02 4.88 0.60
N LYS A 115 32.27 5.22 0.32
CA LYS A 115 33.20 5.80 1.29
C LYS A 115 32.71 7.14 1.85
N VAL A 116 32.22 8.04 0.99
CA VAL A 116 31.67 9.33 1.44
C VAL A 116 30.50 9.10 2.39
N LEU A 117 29.58 8.20 2.05
CA LEU A 117 28.42 7.91 2.88
C LEU A 117 28.78 7.24 4.18
N GLN A 118 29.72 6.30 4.17
CA GLN A 118 30.22 5.68 5.41
C GLN A 118 30.90 6.70 6.33
N LYS A 119 31.64 7.66 5.76
CA LYS A 119 32.22 8.76 6.51
C LYS A 119 31.12 9.61 7.16
N LYS A 120 30.13 10.06 6.39
CA LYS A 120 29.00 10.86 6.88
C LYS A 120 28.15 10.09 7.90
N GLY A 121 27.96 8.79 7.70
CA GLY A 121 27.26 7.92 8.64
C GLY A 121 27.92 7.88 10.03
N ARG A 122 29.27 7.87 10.07
CA ARG A 122 30.02 7.95 11.32
C ARG A 122 29.97 9.35 11.94
N GLU A 123 30.17 10.39 11.14
CA GLU A 123 30.12 11.79 11.59
C GLU A 123 28.77 12.16 12.20
N TRP A 124 27.69 11.67 11.61
CA TRP A 124 26.30 11.99 12.00
C TRP A 124 25.67 10.94 12.92
N HIS A 125 26.41 9.93 13.36
CA HIS A 125 25.90 8.82 14.18
C HIS A 125 24.65 8.14 13.60
N ILE A 126 24.59 8.02 12.26
CA ILE A 126 23.46 7.38 11.57
C ILE A 126 23.46 5.89 11.88
N ARG A 127 22.31 5.34 12.21
CA ARG A 127 22.13 3.90 12.44
C ARG A 127 22.54 3.08 11.22
N LYS A 128 23.08 1.88 11.47
CA LYS A 128 23.61 0.99 10.43
C LYS A 128 22.57 0.60 9.38
N ASP A 129 21.32 0.41 9.79
CA ASP A 129 20.21 0.07 8.89
C ASP A 129 19.82 1.24 7.96
N HIS A 130 19.77 2.47 8.47
CA HIS A 130 19.56 3.66 7.64
C HIS A 130 20.72 3.87 6.67
N LEU A 131 21.95 3.67 7.13
CA LEU A 131 23.13 3.77 6.28
C LEU A 131 23.10 2.69 5.18
N GLN A 132 22.70 1.47 5.52
CA GLN A 132 22.54 0.39 4.54
C GLN A 132 21.45 0.70 3.52
N ALA A 133 20.30 1.24 3.95
CA ALA A 133 19.24 1.68 3.04
C ALA A 133 19.73 2.79 2.09
N MET A 134 20.47 3.77 2.62
CA MET A 134 21.11 4.81 1.79
C MET A 134 22.07 4.24 0.75
N THR A 135 22.86 3.23 1.09
CA THR A 135 23.87 2.67 0.21
C THR A 135 23.32 1.65 -0.78
N SER A 136 22.24 0.96 -0.48
CA SER A 136 21.66 -0.07 -1.36
C SER A 136 20.84 0.47 -2.53
N GLY A 137 20.16 1.62 -2.37
CA GLY A 137 19.37 2.26 -3.43
C GLY A 137 20.17 3.20 -4.35
N LEU A 138 21.35 3.56 -3.95
CA LEU A 138 22.14 4.68 -4.47
C LEU A 138 22.64 4.58 -5.91
N PRO A 139 23.22 3.45 -6.33
CA PRO A 139 23.77 3.38 -7.67
C PRO A 139 22.72 3.62 -8.75
N TYR A 140 21.48 3.31 -8.46
CA TYR A 140 20.41 3.34 -9.43
C TYR A 140 19.94 4.76 -9.78
N TYR A 141 19.64 5.60 -8.77
CA TYR A 141 19.07 6.93 -9.00
C TYR A 141 20.11 7.92 -9.55
N LEU A 142 21.27 7.98 -8.93
CA LEU A 142 22.31 8.91 -9.35
C LEU A 142 22.87 8.57 -10.73
N LEU A 143 22.99 7.28 -11.05
CA LEU A 143 23.45 6.81 -12.35
C LEU A 143 22.42 7.05 -13.45
N GLN A 144 21.13 6.99 -13.18
CA GLN A 144 20.08 7.33 -14.17
C GLN A 144 20.22 8.78 -14.64
N GLU A 145 20.33 9.71 -13.69
CA GLU A 145 20.47 11.13 -13.99
C GLU A 145 21.76 11.41 -14.75
N THR A 146 22.83 10.82 -14.28
CA THR A 146 24.16 11.02 -14.87
C THR A 146 24.27 10.38 -16.25
N ASN A 147 23.75 9.19 -16.46
CA ASN A 147 23.72 8.54 -17.76
C ASN A 147 22.90 9.32 -18.80
N ALA A 148 21.81 9.95 -18.38
CA ALA A 148 21.00 10.79 -19.26
C ALA A 148 21.77 12.05 -19.70
N ILE A 149 22.58 12.64 -18.81
CA ILE A 149 23.41 13.84 -19.10
C ILE A 149 24.60 13.50 -20.00
N PHE A 150 25.22 12.35 -19.79
CA PHE A 150 26.39 11.89 -20.58
C PHE A 150 25.98 10.94 -21.71
N PHE A 151 24.76 11.07 -22.22
CA PHE A 151 24.29 10.37 -23.40
C PHE A 151 25.19 10.70 -24.60
N THR A 152 25.56 9.67 -25.36
CA THR A 152 26.40 9.82 -26.56
C THR A 152 25.59 9.47 -27.81
N TYR A 153 25.64 10.35 -28.78
CA TYR A 153 24.96 10.17 -30.06
C TYR A 153 25.92 9.66 -31.13
N PRO A 154 25.59 8.59 -31.87
CA PRO A 154 26.43 8.06 -32.94
C PRO A 154 26.36 8.97 -34.16
N LYS A 155 27.43 9.74 -34.40
CA LYS A 155 27.51 10.71 -35.47
C LYS A 155 27.30 10.06 -36.86
N GLY A 156 26.41 10.69 -37.64
CA GLY A 156 26.16 10.25 -39.03
C GLY A 156 25.10 9.16 -39.18
N GLN A 157 24.48 8.68 -38.13
CA GLN A 157 23.36 7.75 -38.21
C GLN A 157 22.02 8.49 -37.96
N PRO A 158 21.10 8.53 -38.94
CA PRO A 158 19.81 9.19 -38.75
C PRO A 158 18.88 8.42 -37.81
N THR A 159 19.12 7.11 -37.64
CA THR A 159 18.40 6.23 -36.71
C THR A 159 19.30 5.16 -36.16
N TRP A 160 19.11 4.77 -34.90
CA TRP A 160 19.80 3.63 -34.27
C TRP A 160 18.95 3.02 -33.16
N GLN A 161 19.37 1.88 -32.65
CA GLN A 161 18.66 1.18 -31.58
C GLN A 161 19.54 1.10 -30.32
N SER A 162 18.89 0.99 -29.14
CA SER A 162 19.56 0.61 -27.90
C SER A 162 20.21 -0.77 -28.03
N LYS A 163 21.21 -1.06 -27.20
CA LYS A 163 21.95 -2.35 -27.23
C LYS A 163 21.02 -3.57 -27.10
N ASP A 164 19.96 -3.46 -26.30
CA ASP A 164 18.93 -4.49 -26.12
C ASP A 164 17.81 -4.42 -27.19
N SER A 165 17.94 -3.50 -28.13
CA SER A 165 16.96 -3.21 -29.20
C SER A 165 15.56 -2.82 -28.69
N SER A 166 15.43 -2.40 -27.43
CA SER A 166 14.15 -2.00 -26.84
C SER A 166 13.74 -0.57 -27.20
N ILE A 167 14.70 0.29 -27.55
CA ILE A 167 14.48 1.70 -27.85
C ILE A 167 15.02 2.02 -29.25
N LEU A 168 14.20 2.72 -30.03
CA LEU A 168 14.54 3.25 -31.36
C LEU A 168 14.75 4.74 -31.26
N TYR A 169 15.94 5.19 -31.65
CA TYR A 169 16.34 6.60 -31.71
C TYR A 169 16.25 7.14 -33.14
N SER A 170 15.91 8.41 -33.27
CA SER A 170 15.93 9.13 -34.53
C SER A 170 16.45 10.57 -34.32
N VAL A 171 17.15 11.10 -35.30
CA VAL A 171 17.72 12.46 -35.27
C VAL A 171 17.04 13.30 -36.32
N SER A 172 16.67 14.51 -35.93
CA SER A 172 16.27 15.58 -36.83
C SER A 172 17.16 16.83 -36.61
N GLY A 173 17.64 17.42 -37.68
CA GLY A 173 18.42 18.64 -37.60
C GLY A 173 17.56 19.87 -37.35
N ALA A 174 18.03 20.81 -36.52
CA ALA A 174 17.42 22.12 -36.33
C ALA A 174 18.36 23.25 -36.77
N PRO A 175 17.81 24.42 -37.10
CA PRO A 175 18.62 25.60 -37.36
C PRO A 175 19.50 25.98 -36.15
N GLY A 176 20.75 26.32 -36.36
CA GLY A 176 21.65 26.78 -35.29
C GLY A 176 22.56 25.72 -34.66
N GLY A 177 22.71 24.55 -35.27
CA GLY A 177 23.67 23.52 -34.79
C GLY A 177 23.19 22.67 -33.61
N ILE A 178 21.95 22.84 -33.22
CA ILE A 178 21.28 21.93 -32.24
C ILE A 178 20.61 20.83 -32.99
N MET A 179 20.80 19.56 -32.53
CA MET A 179 20.11 18.41 -33.07
C MET A 179 19.09 17.93 -32.07
N HIS A 180 17.87 17.67 -32.57
CA HIS A 180 16.83 17.06 -31.79
C HIS A 180 16.89 15.53 -31.95
N ILE A 181 17.09 14.83 -30.86
CA ILE A 181 17.13 13.38 -30.82
C ILE A 181 15.86 12.90 -30.12
N SER A 182 15.02 12.17 -30.81
CA SER A 182 13.86 11.52 -30.23
C SER A 182 14.05 10.03 -30.09
N ALA A 183 13.54 9.45 -29.02
CA ALA A 183 13.59 8.03 -28.77
C ALA A 183 12.23 7.50 -28.32
N ARG A 184 11.85 6.32 -28.80
CA ARG A 184 10.60 5.64 -28.51
C ARG A 184 10.79 4.15 -28.37
N GLU A 185 9.83 3.48 -27.73
CA GLU A 185 9.83 2.03 -27.61
C GLU A 185 9.82 1.36 -29.00
N ASN A 186 10.64 0.32 -29.15
CA ASN A 186 10.61 -0.52 -30.33
C ASN A 186 9.50 -1.55 -30.20
N THR A 187 8.36 -1.29 -30.83
CA THR A 187 7.14 -2.11 -30.74
C THR A 187 7.29 -3.52 -31.31
N ALA A 188 8.36 -3.81 -32.07
CA ALA A 188 8.63 -5.15 -32.63
C ALA A 188 9.08 -6.19 -31.57
N LYS A 189 9.38 -5.77 -30.33
CA LYS A 189 9.85 -6.64 -29.24
C LYS A 189 9.01 -6.54 -27.98
N LYS A 190 7.67 -6.69 -28.08
CA LYS A 190 6.82 -6.75 -26.88
C LYS A 190 6.86 -8.12 -26.23
N THR A 191 7.34 -8.17 -24.99
CA THR A 191 7.25 -9.33 -24.11
C THR A 191 6.70 -8.91 -22.74
N GLY A 192 5.53 -9.44 -22.37
CA GLY A 192 5.00 -9.33 -21.01
C GLY A 192 3.75 -8.46 -20.85
N GLY A 193 2.99 -8.70 -19.76
CA GLY A 193 1.66 -8.16 -19.50
C GLY A 193 1.56 -6.66 -19.13
N ASP A 194 2.67 -6.00 -18.74
CA ASP A 194 2.70 -4.57 -18.46
C ASP A 194 3.06 -3.79 -19.71
N ARG A 195 2.26 -2.76 -20.00
CA ARG A 195 2.56 -1.86 -21.12
C ARG A 195 3.50 -0.77 -20.62
N ARG A 196 4.71 -0.72 -21.17
CA ARG A 196 5.69 0.35 -20.95
C ARG A 196 5.77 1.21 -22.20
N GLU A 197 5.78 2.52 -22.03
CA GLU A 197 5.92 3.49 -23.09
C GLU A 197 7.05 4.45 -22.71
N TYR A 198 8.10 4.46 -23.53
CA TYR A 198 9.23 5.37 -23.38
C TYR A 198 9.15 6.46 -24.44
N ARG A 199 9.28 7.71 -24.04
CA ARG A 199 9.43 8.85 -24.92
C ARG A 199 10.55 9.73 -24.39
N TYR A 200 11.67 9.79 -25.12
CA TYR A 200 12.81 10.58 -24.75
C TYR A 200 13.09 11.60 -25.86
N GLU A 201 13.35 12.83 -25.47
CA GLU A 201 13.69 13.95 -26.35
C GLU A 201 14.95 14.62 -25.80
N TYR A 202 15.95 14.81 -26.62
CA TYR A 202 17.21 15.44 -26.26
C TYR A 202 17.51 16.56 -27.25
N ASP A 203 17.97 17.68 -26.73
CA ASP A 203 18.57 18.79 -27.50
C ASP A 203 20.08 18.69 -27.37
N TRP A 204 20.73 18.26 -28.45
CA TRP A 204 22.17 18.05 -28.52
C TRP A 204 22.86 19.22 -29.22
N ASP A 205 23.83 19.83 -28.55
CA ASP A 205 24.74 20.85 -29.10
C ASP A 205 25.96 20.14 -29.76
N ASP A 206 25.96 20.02 -31.08
CA ASP A 206 27.05 19.35 -31.80
C ASP A 206 28.40 20.11 -31.74
N ALA A 207 28.38 21.41 -31.58
CA ALA A 207 29.59 22.21 -31.42
C ALA A 207 30.17 22.06 -30.01
N GLY A 208 29.34 22.16 -28.98
CA GLY A 208 29.72 22.03 -27.57
C GLY A 208 29.82 20.61 -27.08
N LYS A 209 29.38 19.59 -27.90
CA LYS A 209 29.37 18.17 -27.57
C LYS A 209 28.66 17.84 -26.25
N LYS A 210 27.53 18.48 -26.00
CA LYS A 210 26.78 18.38 -24.76
C LYS A 210 25.28 18.47 -25.00
N ILE A 211 24.51 17.92 -24.07
CA ILE A 211 23.06 18.09 -24.02
C ILE A 211 22.74 19.48 -23.48
N ARG A 212 21.89 20.24 -24.16
CA ARG A 212 21.34 21.50 -23.65
C ARG A 212 20.10 21.26 -22.79
N GLY A 213 19.27 20.35 -23.20
CA GLY A 213 18.05 19.94 -22.49
C GLY A 213 17.66 18.53 -22.85
N ALA A 214 16.89 17.90 -21.99
CA ALA A 214 16.25 16.63 -22.29
C ALA A 214 14.92 16.52 -21.53
N ASN A 215 14.00 15.79 -22.14
CA ASN A 215 12.75 15.39 -21.51
C ASN A 215 12.58 13.86 -21.68
N LEU A 216 12.64 13.13 -20.56
CA LEU A 216 12.56 11.70 -20.53
C LEU A 216 11.27 11.29 -19.83
N GLN A 217 10.33 10.73 -20.57
CA GLN A 217 9.05 10.25 -20.06
C GLN A 217 9.03 8.72 -20.10
N ASN A 218 8.69 8.13 -18.97
CA ASN A 218 8.53 6.70 -18.80
C ASN A 218 7.14 6.44 -18.21
N ASN A 219 6.25 5.88 -19.00
CA ASN A 219 4.91 5.53 -18.57
C ASN A 219 4.80 4.02 -18.48
N VAL A 220 4.38 3.55 -17.33
CA VAL A 220 4.08 2.13 -17.08
C VAL A 220 2.61 2.02 -16.75
N THR A 221 1.88 1.23 -17.52
CA THR A 221 0.49 0.90 -17.25
C THR A 221 0.35 -0.61 -17.09
N GLY A 222 -0.35 -1.02 -16.10
CA GLY A 222 -0.55 -2.44 -15.80
C GLY A 222 -1.70 -2.62 -14.83
N THR A 223 -1.95 -3.85 -14.46
CA THR A 223 -2.85 -4.18 -13.37
C THR A 223 -2.01 -4.72 -12.22
N GLY A 224 -2.12 -4.08 -11.10
CA GLY A 224 -1.37 -4.45 -9.89
C GLY A 224 -2.19 -4.16 -8.66
N LEU A 225 -1.65 -4.59 -7.56
CA LEU A 225 -2.31 -4.48 -6.27
C LEU A 225 -1.95 -3.16 -5.61
N ILE A 226 -2.91 -2.23 -5.58
CA ILE A 226 -2.79 -0.97 -4.86
C ILE A 226 -3.74 -1.02 -3.66
N ASN A 227 -3.21 -0.88 -2.45
CA ASN A 227 -3.97 -0.90 -1.19
C ASN A 227 -4.90 -2.13 -1.03
N GLY A 228 -4.43 -3.28 -1.47
CA GLY A 228 -5.21 -4.49 -1.31
C GLY A 228 -6.15 -4.83 -2.48
N GLU A 229 -6.20 -4.05 -3.53
CA GLU A 229 -7.08 -4.24 -4.69
C GLU A 229 -6.28 -4.39 -5.97
N ASN A 230 -6.72 -5.31 -6.83
CA ASN A 230 -6.12 -5.46 -8.15
C ASN A 230 -6.62 -4.30 -9.03
N LYS A 231 -5.82 -3.23 -9.12
CA LYS A 231 -6.17 -2.00 -9.84
C LYS A 231 -5.33 -1.85 -11.09
N ALA A 232 -5.94 -1.25 -12.09
CA ALA A 232 -5.15 -0.63 -13.13
C ALA A 232 -4.30 0.47 -12.48
N PHE A 233 -3.00 0.36 -12.61
CA PHE A 233 -2.08 1.40 -12.18
C PHE A 233 -1.46 2.08 -13.39
N ARG A 234 -1.15 3.35 -13.20
CA ARG A 234 -0.32 4.12 -14.10
C ARG A 234 0.79 4.77 -13.28
N ILE A 235 2.02 4.52 -13.67
CA ILE A 235 3.19 5.22 -13.16
C ILE A 235 3.69 6.08 -14.31
N SER A 236 3.80 7.37 -14.08
CA SER A 236 4.40 8.32 -15.01
C SER A 236 5.61 8.94 -14.33
N ASP A 237 6.79 8.58 -14.80
CA ASP A 237 8.07 9.13 -14.37
C ASP A 237 8.57 10.06 -15.47
N ASN A 238 8.70 11.35 -15.14
CA ASN A 238 9.17 12.37 -16.06
C ASN A 238 10.44 13.02 -15.48
N MET A 239 11.52 12.98 -16.25
CA MET A 239 12.78 13.64 -15.90
C MET A 239 13.11 14.70 -16.94
N GLN A 240 13.30 15.91 -16.49
CA GLN A 240 13.71 17.07 -17.29
C GLN A 240 15.12 17.46 -16.91
N LEU A 241 15.97 17.66 -17.92
CA LEU A 241 17.33 18.13 -17.80
C LEU A 241 17.45 19.51 -18.45
N GLU A 242 18.12 20.43 -17.77
CA GLU A 242 18.38 21.77 -18.25
C GLU A 242 19.85 22.15 -17.96
N LEU A 243 20.62 22.44 -19.00
CA LEU A 243 21.99 22.98 -18.85
C LEU A 243 21.89 24.41 -18.35
N LEU A 244 22.48 24.69 -17.19
CA LEU A 244 22.52 26.02 -16.60
C LEU A 244 23.80 26.77 -16.99
N ASP A 245 23.76 28.09 -16.83
CA ASP A 245 24.94 28.91 -16.88
C ASP A 245 25.85 28.62 -15.65
N THR A 246 27.15 28.71 -15.87
CA THR A 246 28.15 28.48 -14.81
C THR A 246 28.14 29.53 -13.69
N SER A 247 27.33 30.59 -13.82
CA SER A 247 27.14 31.65 -12.82
C SER A 247 26.29 31.28 -11.62
N PHE A 248 25.68 30.05 -11.59
CA PHE A 248 24.85 29.60 -10.45
C PHE A 248 25.68 29.59 -9.16
N THR A 249 25.19 30.29 -8.15
CA THR A 249 25.75 30.29 -6.80
C THR A 249 24.90 29.38 -5.89
N PRO A 250 25.44 28.26 -5.40
CA PRO A 250 24.70 27.39 -4.54
C PRO A 250 24.40 28.03 -3.18
N PRO A 251 23.29 27.68 -2.54
CA PRO A 251 23.01 28.12 -1.18
C PRO A 251 24.07 27.56 -0.22
N VAL A 252 24.51 28.36 0.71
CA VAL A 252 25.48 27.95 1.75
C VAL A 252 24.69 27.26 2.88
N VAL A 253 24.97 25.99 3.09
CA VAL A 253 24.35 25.21 4.20
C VAL A 253 25.44 24.89 5.23
N PRO A 254 25.39 25.47 6.45
CA PRO A 254 26.37 25.18 7.50
C PRO A 254 26.38 23.70 7.91
N ALA A 255 27.56 23.14 8.15
CA ALA A 255 27.71 21.74 8.58
C ALA A 255 26.92 21.46 9.89
N THR A 256 26.97 22.40 10.83
CA THR A 256 26.21 22.32 12.09
C THR A 256 24.70 22.22 11.87
N LEU A 257 24.15 22.89 10.86
CA LEU A 257 22.72 22.83 10.52
C LEU A 257 22.37 21.46 9.92
N LYS A 258 23.24 20.89 9.08
CA LYS A 258 23.08 19.53 8.56
C LYS A 258 23.07 18.51 9.70
N GLU A 259 24.05 18.55 10.58
CA GLU A 259 24.16 17.65 11.74
C GLU A 259 22.93 17.72 12.66
N MET A 260 22.50 18.93 12.99
CA MET A 260 21.28 19.13 13.80
C MET A 260 20.03 18.59 13.13
N SER A 261 19.90 18.77 11.81
CA SER A 261 18.76 18.27 11.06
C SER A 261 18.69 16.76 11.06
N VAL A 262 19.84 16.08 10.95
CA VAL A 262 19.93 14.62 11.07
C VAL A 262 19.64 14.17 12.50
N LEU A 263 20.29 14.78 13.48
CA LEU A 263 20.11 14.44 14.89
C LEU A 263 18.64 14.49 15.31
N PHE A 264 17.94 15.57 15.00
CA PHE A 264 16.56 15.71 15.43
C PHE A 264 15.54 14.96 14.56
N SER A 265 15.89 14.60 13.34
CA SER A 265 15.05 13.71 12.53
C SER A 265 15.04 12.26 13.05
N PHE A 266 16.14 11.81 13.61
CA PHE A 266 16.31 10.46 14.19
C PHE A 266 16.43 10.49 15.71
N TRP A 267 15.94 11.52 16.35
CA TRP A 267 16.00 11.75 17.78
C TRP A 267 15.45 10.57 18.60
N SER A 268 14.28 10.06 18.22
CA SER A 268 13.62 8.94 18.89
C SER A 268 14.44 7.65 18.87
N ASP A 269 15.25 7.44 17.81
CA ASP A 269 16.06 6.24 17.67
C ASP A 269 17.14 6.12 18.74
N GLY A 270 17.73 7.26 19.14
CA GLY A 270 18.73 7.33 20.21
C GLY A 270 18.14 7.21 21.62
N LEU A 271 16.82 7.41 21.74
CA LEU A 271 16.10 7.36 23.02
C LEU A 271 15.43 6.01 23.28
N ASN A 272 15.30 5.16 22.26
CA ASN A 272 14.63 3.87 22.39
C ASN A 272 15.51 2.81 23.06
N VAL A 273 14.88 2.07 23.98
CA VAL A 273 15.43 0.85 24.59
C VAL A 273 14.41 -0.26 24.41
N ASN A 274 14.80 -1.34 23.76
CA ASN A 274 13.91 -2.49 23.49
C ASN A 274 12.60 -2.17 22.75
N GLY A 275 12.60 -1.09 21.94
CA GLY A 275 11.43 -0.68 21.16
C GLY A 275 10.51 0.34 21.85
N GLU A 276 10.84 0.75 23.08
CA GLU A 276 10.13 1.76 23.84
C GLU A 276 11.03 2.98 24.14
N THR A 277 10.45 4.16 24.24
CA THR A 277 11.18 5.38 24.60
C THR A 277 11.55 5.33 26.09
N ASP A 278 12.85 5.41 26.37
CA ASP A 278 13.38 5.51 27.72
C ASP A 278 13.19 6.91 28.30
N SER A 279 12.33 7.05 29.31
CA SER A 279 11.99 8.33 29.93
C SER A 279 13.20 9.06 30.53
N ALA A 280 14.14 8.34 31.17
CA ALA A 280 15.30 8.95 31.80
C ALA A 280 16.25 9.53 30.74
N LYS A 281 16.49 8.81 29.64
CA LYS A 281 17.25 9.31 28.48
C LYS A 281 16.58 10.52 27.86
N LEU A 282 15.25 10.49 27.69
CA LEU A 282 14.50 11.58 27.11
C LEU A 282 14.61 12.86 27.94
N TYR A 283 14.34 12.78 29.24
CA TYR A 283 14.45 13.98 30.10
C TYR A 283 15.88 14.50 30.21
N THR A 284 16.88 13.62 30.20
CA THR A 284 18.29 14.02 30.13
C THR A 284 18.61 14.77 28.84
N ALA A 285 18.11 14.27 27.71
CA ALA A 285 18.29 14.91 26.41
C ALA A 285 17.54 16.25 26.33
N ILE A 286 16.32 16.35 26.86
CA ILE A 286 15.56 17.60 26.94
C ILE A 286 16.32 18.64 27.77
N ALA A 287 16.80 18.28 28.96
CA ALA A 287 17.57 19.21 29.81
C ALA A 287 18.84 19.73 29.11
N LYS A 288 19.48 18.88 28.30
CA LYS A 288 20.68 19.25 27.52
C LYS A 288 20.37 20.19 26.37
N PHE A 289 19.33 19.91 25.60
CA PHE A 289 19.09 20.57 24.33
C PHE A 289 18.08 21.74 24.38
N ASP A 290 17.15 21.74 25.33
CA ASP A 290 16.13 22.81 25.48
C ASP A 290 16.76 24.22 25.59
N PRO A 291 17.83 24.45 26.37
CA PRO A 291 18.44 25.77 26.48
C PRO A 291 18.98 26.31 25.15
N GLN A 292 19.42 25.41 24.25
CA GLN A 292 20.05 25.79 22.98
C GLN A 292 19.06 25.82 21.83
N TYR A 293 18.13 24.86 21.81
CA TYR A 293 17.28 24.58 20.64
C TYR A 293 15.78 24.68 20.93
N GLY A 294 15.36 25.08 22.14
CA GLY A 294 13.96 25.13 22.56
C GLY A 294 13.03 25.96 21.67
N ARG A 295 13.60 26.88 20.86
CA ARG A 295 12.86 27.69 19.88
C ARG A 295 12.98 27.16 18.44
N GLN A 296 13.77 26.13 18.21
CA GLN A 296 13.93 25.58 16.86
C GLN A 296 12.86 24.54 16.57
N LYS A 297 12.12 24.77 15.49
CA LYS A 297 11.00 23.95 15.07
C LYS A 297 11.32 22.45 15.09
N ARG A 298 12.47 22.03 14.54
CA ARG A 298 12.88 20.64 14.48
C ARG A 298 13.11 19.99 15.83
N TYR A 299 13.80 20.69 16.71
CA TYR A 299 14.01 20.20 18.06
C TYR A 299 12.66 20.05 18.79
N VAL A 300 11.82 21.07 18.72
CA VAL A 300 10.47 21.02 19.31
C VAL A 300 9.66 19.85 18.78
N GLN A 301 9.75 19.59 17.47
CA GLN A 301 9.12 18.42 16.84
C GLN A 301 9.62 17.10 17.42
N ALA A 302 10.91 16.89 17.43
CA ALA A 302 11.54 15.68 17.94
C ALA A 302 11.22 15.45 19.42
N LYS A 303 11.31 16.50 20.24
CA LYS A 303 10.96 16.49 21.64
C LYS A 303 9.51 16.06 21.88
N LEU A 304 8.55 16.69 21.19
CA LEU A 304 7.15 16.39 21.33
C LEU A 304 6.79 14.97 20.87
N SER A 305 7.36 14.54 19.72
CA SER A 305 7.17 13.17 19.24
C SER A 305 7.65 12.13 20.27
N SER A 306 8.79 12.38 20.93
CA SER A 306 9.33 11.47 21.93
C SER A 306 8.58 11.50 23.25
N LEU A 307 8.12 12.68 23.71
CA LEU A 307 7.26 12.78 24.89
C LEU A 307 5.94 12.00 24.71
N GLN A 308 5.42 11.98 23.50
CA GLN A 308 4.18 11.26 23.15
C GLN A 308 4.34 9.75 23.10
N SER A 309 5.55 9.24 22.94
CA SER A 309 5.84 7.81 22.92
C SER A 309 6.13 7.22 24.29
N LEU A 310 6.06 8.01 25.36
CA LEU A 310 6.21 7.52 26.72
C LEU A 310 4.98 6.73 27.16
N PRO A 311 5.16 5.54 27.77
CA PRO A 311 4.05 4.75 28.29
C PRO A 311 3.28 5.53 29.37
N GLY A 312 1.96 5.68 29.20
CA GLY A 312 1.06 6.29 30.16
C GLY A 312 0.89 7.82 30.06
N GLU A 313 1.65 8.51 29.22
CA GLU A 313 1.55 9.97 29.04
C GLU A 313 0.88 10.40 27.72
N GLU A 314 0.32 9.47 26.97
CA GLU A 314 -0.24 9.69 25.63
C GLU A 314 -1.32 10.78 25.53
N SER A 315 -1.94 11.17 26.65
CA SER A 315 -3.07 12.10 26.66
C SER A 315 -2.77 13.53 27.15
N HIS A 316 -1.69 13.75 27.91
CA HIS A 316 -1.54 15.02 28.63
C HIS A 316 -0.89 16.15 27.84
N TYR A 317 -0.08 15.86 26.82
CA TYR A 317 0.68 16.89 26.08
C TYR A 317 -0.06 17.56 24.92
N LEU A 318 -1.25 17.09 24.56
CA LEU A 318 -2.07 17.71 23.51
C LEU A 318 -2.94 18.87 23.99
N TYR A 319 -3.13 19.02 25.28
CA TYR A 319 -4.14 19.88 25.90
C TYR A 319 -3.57 21.02 26.74
N ASP A 320 -2.25 21.19 26.75
CA ASP A 320 -1.62 22.39 27.30
C ASP A 320 -1.83 23.55 26.30
N ASP A 321 -2.36 24.68 26.78
CA ASP A 321 -2.62 25.85 25.93
C ASP A 321 -1.39 26.38 25.23
N SER A 322 -0.19 26.14 25.74
CA SER A 322 1.07 26.41 25.05
C SER A 322 1.30 25.48 23.85
N LEU A 323 0.75 24.27 23.85
CA LEU A 323 0.83 23.29 22.77
C LEU A 323 -0.27 23.44 21.72
N ARG A 324 -1.41 24.08 22.03
CA ARG A 324 -2.42 24.47 21.03
C ARG A 324 -1.86 25.44 20.00
N ALA A 325 -0.84 26.20 20.35
CA ALA A 325 -0.11 27.06 19.44
C ALA A 325 0.96 26.33 18.60
N VAL A 326 1.24 25.05 18.90
CA VAL A 326 2.16 24.24 18.10
C VAL A 326 1.38 23.69 16.90
N PRO A 327 1.68 24.14 15.68
CA PRO A 327 0.93 23.71 14.52
C PRO A 327 0.99 22.19 14.37
N ILE A 328 -0.13 21.62 13.99
CA ILE A 328 -0.35 20.17 13.84
C ILE A 328 0.58 19.53 12.77
N TYR A 329 1.24 20.33 11.92
CA TYR A 329 2.27 19.84 11.00
C TYR A 329 3.44 19.10 11.67
N LEU A 330 3.55 19.19 13.00
CA LEU A 330 4.50 18.40 13.81
C LEU A 330 4.16 16.91 13.86
N LEU A 331 2.97 16.53 13.39
CA LEU A 331 2.46 15.18 13.39
C LEU A 331 2.66 14.49 12.03
N GLU A 332 3.28 15.18 11.08
CA GLU A 332 3.60 14.63 9.78
C GLU A 332 4.62 13.49 9.92
N GLY A 333 4.24 12.30 9.48
CA GLY A 333 5.13 11.13 9.40
C GLY A 333 4.54 9.81 9.88
N ASN A 334 3.46 9.81 10.69
CA ASN A 334 2.85 8.56 11.13
C ASN A 334 1.31 8.62 11.10
N SER A 335 0.74 8.19 9.96
CA SER A 335 -0.71 8.21 9.73
C SER A 335 -1.50 7.38 10.74
N SER A 336 -0.94 6.26 11.20
CA SER A 336 -1.58 5.39 12.21
C SER A 336 -1.74 6.13 13.55
N HIS A 337 -0.76 6.94 13.89
CA HIS A 337 -0.76 7.73 15.13
C HIS A 337 -1.84 8.81 15.11
N LEU A 338 -2.02 9.50 13.99
CA LEU A 338 -3.08 10.50 13.80
C LEU A 338 -4.48 9.88 13.86
N HIS A 339 -4.65 8.68 13.33
CA HIS A 339 -5.91 7.95 13.41
C HIS A 339 -6.27 7.61 14.87
N ASN A 340 -5.32 7.05 15.62
CA ASN A 340 -5.52 6.73 17.03
C ASN A 340 -5.83 7.98 17.85
N ARG A 341 -5.18 9.11 17.55
CA ARG A 341 -5.46 10.40 18.20
C ARG A 341 -6.86 10.93 17.90
N LEU A 342 -7.31 10.82 16.65
CA LEU A 342 -8.67 11.19 16.30
C LEU A 342 -9.68 10.34 17.07
N GLN A 343 -9.43 9.04 17.16
CA GLN A 343 -10.29 8.14 17.93
C GLN A 343 -10.36 8.51 19.41
N ASN A 344 -9.23 8.85 20.01
CA ASN A 344 -9.18 9.28 21.41
C ASN A 344 -9.86 10.65 21.61
N ALA A 345 -9.58 11.61 20.72
CA ALA A 345 -10.17 12.94 20.79
C ALA A 345 -11.70 12.91 20.68
N ILE A 346 -12.27 12.05 19.84
CA ILE A 346 -13.73 11.88 19.74
C ILE A 346 -14.35 11.50 21.09
N GLY A 347 -13.64 10.76 21.93
CA GLY A 347 -14.10 10.39 23.28
C GLY A 347 -13.89 11.43 24.37
N GLN A 348 -13.05 12.43 24.14
CA GLN A 348 -12.57 13.35 25.18
C GLN A 348 -12.98 14.81 24.95
N ASP A 349 -12.81 15.33 23.73
CA ASP A 349 -13.04 16.75 23.43
C ASP A 349 -13.41 16.97 21.96
N ALA A 350 -14.62 17.50 21.75
CA ALA A 350 -15.16 17.75 20.42
C ALA A 350 -14.35 18.78 19.61
N ASP A 351 -13.76 19.77 20.25
CA ASP A 351 -13.02 20.82 19.55
C ASP A 351 -11.66 20.31 19.08
N SER A 352 -10.96 19.53 19.90
CA SER A 352 -9.73 18.83 19.48
C SER A 352 -9.99 17.82 18.37
N ALA A 353 -11.09 17.07 18.43
CA ALA A 353 -11.48 16.17 17.36
C ALA A 353 -11.76 16.92 16.05
N MET A 354 -12.48 18.05 16.09
CA MET A 354 -12.74 18.90 14.92
C MET A 354 -11.46 19.47 14.32
N MET A 355 -10.53 19.90 15.17
CA MET A 355 -9.23 20.40 14.73
C MET A 355 -8.44 19.31 13.99
N LEU A 356 -8.41 18.09 14.53
CA LEU A 356 -7.77 16.93 13.89
C LEU A 356 -8.46 16.55 12.58
N ILE A 357 -9.79 16.52 12.51
CA ILE A 357 -10.55 16.26 11.29
C ILE A 357 -10.20 17.28 10.21
N THR A 358 -10.19 18.57 10.56
CA THR A 358 -9.85 19.66 9.64
C THR A 358 -8.42 19.57 9.15
N TYR A 359 -7.49 19.16 9.99
CA TYR A 359 -6.11 18.93 9.62
C TYR A 359 -5.98 17.72 8.67
N LEU A 360 -6.57 16.59 9.04
CA LEU A 360 -6.51 15.35 8.24
C LEU A 360 -7.09 15.54 6.84
N SER A 361 -8.12 16.38 6.68
CA SER A 361 -8.69 16.69 5.36
C SER A 361 -7.69 17.39 4.42
N LYS A 362 -6.71 18.11 4.99
CA LYS A 362 -5.65 18.81 4.24
C LYS A 362 -4.38 17.97 4.08
N ALA A 363 -3.99 17.24 5.12
CA ALA A 363 -2.76 16.48 5.18
C ALA A 363 -2.80 15.18 4.36
N SER A 364 -3.96 14.52 4.29
CA SER A 364 -4.08 13.25 3.56
C SER A 364 -5.49 13.04 3.01
N ARG A 365 -5.79 13.72 1.92
CA ARG A 365 -7.10 13.64 1.25
C ARG A 365 -7.51 12.21 0.91
N GLN A 366 -6.56 11.36 0.56
CA GLN A 366 -6.82 9.98 0.16
C GLN A 366 -7.23 9.09 1.33
N SER A 367 -6.53 9.17 2.45
CA SER A 367 -6.82 8.37 3.65
C SER A 367 -7.93 8.96 4.51
N PHE A 368 -8.26 10.24 4.32
CA PHE A 368 -9.22 10.98 5.14
C PHE A 368 -10.57 10.29 5.25
N ARG A 369 -11.12 9.84 4.12
CA ARG A 369 -12.40 9.12 4.09
C ARG A 369 -12.38 7.89 5.02
N GLY A 370 -11.37 7.04 4.84
CA GLY A 370 -11.24 5.81 5.63
C GLY A 370 -11.12 6.10 7.12
N TRP A 371 -10.27 7.03 7.51
CA TRP A 371 -10.04 7.39 8.91
C TRP A 371 -11.27 7.96 9.59
N VAL A 372 -11.94 8.93 8.97
CA VAL A 372 -13.13 9.56 9.55
C VAL A 372 -14.29 8.58 9.63
N GLN A 373 -14.55 7.84 8.55
CA GLN A 373 -15.63 6.85 8.55
C GLN A 373 -15.39 5.72 9.54
N HIS A 374 -14.16 5.24 9.66
CA HIS A 374 -13.81 4.22 10.63
C HIS A 374 -13.97 4.72 12.06
N SER A 375 -13.52 5.94 12.35
CA SER A 375 -13.62 6.53 13.68
C SER A 375 -15.06 6.71 14.16
N PHE A 376 -15.99 7.04 13.26
CA PHE A 376 -17.40 7.16 13.60
C PHE A 376 -18.20 5.86 13.44
N ALA A 377 -17.71 4.88 12.67
CA ALA A 377 -18.43 3.65 12.41
C ALA A 377 -18.79 2.88 13.69
N GLN A 378 -17.88 2.87 14.67
CA GLN A 378 -18.11 2.21 15.95
C GLN A 378 -19.29 2.85 16.72
N GLU A 379 -19.43 4.17 16.67
CA GLU A 379 -20.52 4.89 17.34
C GLU A 379 -21.87 4.68 16.64
N LEU A 380 -21.85 4.58 15.31
CA LEU A 380 -23.05 4.29 14.52
C LEU A 380 -23.53 2.84 14.67
N ALA A 381 -22.58 1.91 14.86
CA ALA A 381 -22.85 0.49 15.03
C ALA A 381 -23.29 0.13 16.45
N ARG A 382 -23.09 1.03 17.44
CA ARG A 382 -23.49 0.74 18.83
C ARG A 382 -24.94 0.31 18.88
N PRO A 383 -25.23 -0.88 19.45
CA PRO A 383 -26.60 -1.28 19.72
C PRO A 383 -27.27 -0.23 20.62
N GLU A 384 -28.57 -0.04 20.44
CA GLU A 384 -29.38 0.88 21.29
C GLU A 384 -29.28 0.53 22.79
N LYS A 385 -28.78 -0.63 23.15
CA LYS A 385 -28.58 -1.17 24.51
C LYS A 385 -27.15 -1.66 24.72
N PHE A 386 -26.15 -0.86 24.36
CA PHE A 386 -24.79 -1.19 24.79
C PHE A 386 -24.71 -1.03 26.31
N ASN A 387 -24.64 -2.16 27.01
CA ASN A 387 -24.49 -2.18 28.46
C ASN A 387 -22.99 -2.10 28.80
N ILE A 388 -22.55 -0.95 29.26
CA ILE A 388 -21.15 -0.73 29.67
C ILE A 388 -20.78 -1.64 30.84
N ASP A 389 -21.76 -1.98 31.70
CA ASP A 389 -21.53 -2.82 32.89
C ASP A 389 -21.18 -4.26 32.49
N ASP A 390 -21.79 -4.81 31.41
CA ASP A 390 -21.46 -6.12 30.88
C ASP A 390 -20.05 -6.14 30.30
N ALA A 391 -19.63 -5.07 29.60
CA ALA A 391 -18.28 -4.91 29.09
C ALA A 391 -17.26 -4.82 30.23
N VAL A 392 -17.54 -4.03 31.26
CA VAL A 392 -16.72 -3.89 32.47
C VAL A 392 -16.56 -5.24 33.17
N ALA A 393 -17.65 -6.00 33.36
CA ALA A 393 -17.63 -7.32 33.97
C ALA A 393 -16.73 -8.29 33.15
N HIS A 394 -16.84 -8.23 31.81
CA HIS A 394 -16.01 -9.02 30.92
C HIS A 394 -14.51 -8.67 31.06
N PHE A 395 -14.14 -7.37 31.03
CA PHE A 395 -12.75 -6.95 31.13
C PHE A 395 -12.11 -7.22 32.49
N ARG A 396 -12.88 -7.10 33.59
CA ARG A 396 -12.44 -7.56 34.91
C ARG A 396 -12.18 -9.07 34.94
N LYS A 397 -13.06 -9.87 34.32
CA LYS A 397 -12.90 -11.32 34.22
C LYS A 397 -11.64 -11.74 33.49
N ILE A 398 -11.21 -11.01 32.46
CA ILE A 398 -9.97 -11.27 31.70
C ILE A 398 -8.73 -10.56 32.28
N GLY A 399 -8.86 -9.94 33.46
CA GLY A 399 -7.73 -9.42 34.22
C GLY A 399 -7.20 -8.04 33.78
N TRP A 400 -8.02 -7.21 33.16
CA TRP A 400 -7.59 -5.84 32.87
C TRP A 400 -7.40 -5.04 34.18
N PRO A 401 -6.34 -4.17 34.26
CA PRO A 401 -6.16 -3.25 35.38
C PRO A 401 -7.36 -2.32 35.52
N GLU A 402 -7.81 -2.05 36.77
CA GLU A 402 -8.98 -1.22 37.04
C GLU A 402 -8.84 0.19 36.45
N GLN A 403 -7.66 0.78 36.53
CA GLN A 403 -7.36 2.09 35.91
C GLN A 403 -7.60 2.12 34.39
N ARG A 404 -7.33 1.00 33.70
CA ARG A 404 -7.61 0.86 32.27
C ARG A 404 -9.10 0.73 31.99
N ILE A 405 -9.83 0.07 32.88
CA ILE A 405 -11.29 -0.07 32.80
C ILE A 405 -11.96 1.26 33.05
N GLU A 406 -11.55 2.03 34.06
CA GLU A 406 -12.06 3.38 34.33
C GLU A 406 -11.86 4.32 33.14
N ARG A 407 -10.67 4.31 32.55
CA ARG A 407 -10.40 5.08 31.31
C ARG A 407 -11.32 4.69 30.17
N MET A 408 -11.54 3.40 29.93
CA MET A 408 -12.46 2.90 28.91
C MET A 408 -13.90 3.35 29.18
N ILE A 409 -14.34 3.39 30.43
CA ILE A 409 -15.67 3.87 30.82
C ILE A 409 -15.81 5.38 30.48
N GLU A 410 -14.82 6.19 30.84
CA GLU A 410 -14.82 7.62 30.56
C GLU A 410 -14.80 7.92 29.06
N GLU A 411 -13.92 7.26 28.31
CA GLU A 411 -13.87 7.37 26.84
C GLU A 411 -15.20 6.94 26.21
N SER A 412 -15.83 5.89 26.70
CA SER A 412 -17.12 5.40 26.21
C SER A 412 -18.24 6.42 26.43
N LYS A 413 -18.29 7.04 27.61
CA LYS A 413 -19.26 8.09 27.91
C LYS A 413 -19.00 9.38 27.10
N GLY A 414 -17.73 9.73 26.95
CA GLY A 414 -17.33 10.87 26.12
C GLY A 414 -17.73 10.68 24.66
N ARG A 415 -17.48 9.50 24.09
CA ARG A 415 -17.88 9.18 22.71
C ARG A 415 -19.39 9.28 22.50
N GLU A 416 -20.18 8.72 23.41
CA GLU A 416 -21.64 8.85 23.36
C GLU A 416 -22.10 10.31 23.36
N ARG A 417 -21.43 11.15 24.14
CA ARG A 417 -21.75 12.57 24.26
C ARG A 417 -21.34 13.39 23.03
N TYR A 418 -20.13 13.16 22.50
CA TYR A 418 -19.53 14.04 21.50
C TYR A 418 -19.70 13.57 20.06
N ALA A 419 -19.83 12.27 19.81
CA ALA A 419 -19.87 11.74 18.44
C ALA A 419 -21.03 12.30 17.61
N GLY A 420 -22.23 12.38 18.19
CA GLY A 420 -23.39 12.98 17.50
C GLY A 420 -23.17 14.43 17.12
N MET A 421 -22.64 15.22 18.05
CA MET A 421 -22.30 16.62 17.82
C MET A 421 -21.24 16.80 16.74
N LEU A 422 -20.21 15.95 16.76
CA LEU A 422 -19.13 15.98 15.76
C LEU A 422 -19.63 15.60 14.37
N ILE A 423 -20.48 14.59 14.27
CA ILE A 423 -21.11 14.19 13.00
C ILE A 423 -21.93 15.37 12.42
N GLU A 424 -22.68 16.06 13.24
CA GLU A 424 -23.45 17.24 12.82
C GLU A 424 -22.53 18.40 12.39
N ARG A 425 -21.54 18.76 13.20
CA ARG A 425 -20.57 19.84 12.88
C ARG A 425 -19.79 19.55 11.59
N THR A 426 -19.34 18.31 11.39
CA THR A 426 -18.60 17.93 10.19
C THR A 426 -19.48 17.89 8.95
N ALA A 427 -20.74 17.47 9.08
CA ALA A 427 -21.69 17.45 7.97
C ALA A 427 -22.01 18.86 7.43
N HIS A 428 -21.88 19.91 8.25
CA HIS A 428 -22.11 21.31 7.87
C HIS A 428 -20.80 22.10 7.76
N HIS A 429 -19.66 21.41 7.68
CA HIS A 429 -18.36 22.06 7.57
C HIS A 429 -18.17 22.73 6.20
N PRO A 430 -17.53 23.93 6.14
CA PRO A 430 -17.30 24.65 4.87
C PRO A 430 -16.32 23.95 3.94
N ASP A 431 -15.40 23.09 4.45
CA ASP A 431 -14.54 22.26 3.62
C ASP A 431 -15.37 21.18 2.94
N THR A 432 -15.37 21.21 1.60
CA THR A 432 -16.17 20.30 0.75
C THR A 432 -15.81 18.82 0.95
N LEU A 433 -14.55 18.48 1.23
CA LEU A 433 -14.16 17.10 1.47
C LEU A 433 -14.76 16.58 2.79
N ILE A 434 -14.67 17.38 3.86
CA ILE A 434 -15.24 17.02 5.16
C ILE A 434 -16.76 16.85 5.02
N HIS A 435 -17.44 17.84 4.42
CA HIS A 435 -18.88 17.77 4.15
C HIS A 435 -19.25 16.51 3.34
N HIS A 436 -18.57 16.26 2.21
CA HIS A 436 -18.92 15.14 1.33
C HIS A 436 -18.76 13.78 2.04
N VAL A 437 -17.71 13.62 2.87
CA VAL A 437 -17.46 12.37 3.58
C VAL A 437 -18.45 12.13 4.71
N THR A 438 -18.91 13.18 5.40
CA THR A 438 -19.69 13.02 6.63
C THR A 438 -21.19 13.25 6.46
N TYR A 439 -21.63 13.93 5.41
CA TYR A 439 -23.04 14.26 5.21
C TYR A 439 -23.99 13.05 5.11
N PRO A 440 -23.67 11.96 4.37
CA PRO A 440 -24.52 10.77 4.39
C PRO A 440 -24.59 10.09 5.76
N MET A 441 -23.51 10.12 6.52
CA MET A 441 -23.43 9.63 7.88
C MET A 441 -24.37 10.44 8.81
N TYR A 442 -24.33 11.77 8.69
CA TYR A 442 -25.22 12.67 9.42
C TYR A 442 -26.68 12.39 9.12
N LEU A 443 -27.07 12.25 7.85
CA LEU A 443 -28.44 11.92 7.47
C LEU A 443 -28.93 10.63 8.13
N TYR A 444 -28.09 9.58 8.14
CA TYR A 444 -28.44 8.34 8.84
C TYR A 444 -28.51 8.54 10.36
N HIS A 445 -27.55 9.25 10.96
CA HIS A 445 -27.55 9.54 12.40
C HIS A 445 -28.82 10.31 12.80
N ALA A 446 -29.21 11.31 12.02
CA ALA A 446 -30.46 12.05 12.23
C ALA A 446 -31.70 11.15 12.13
N ALA A 447 -31.70 10.17 11.22
CA ALA A 447 -32.80 9.22 11.07
C ALA A 447 -32.88 8.17 12.17
N LYS A 448 -31.75 7.83 12.85
CA LYS A 448 -31.65 6.69 13.78
C LYS A 448 -32.72 6.72 14.86
N ASN A 449 -33.00 7.87 15.41
CA ASN A 449 -33.96 8.09 16.52
C ASN A 449 -35.34 8.57 16.06
N LEU A 450 -35.57 8.82 14.77
CA LEU A 450 -36.83 9.29 14.26
C LEU A 450 -37.86 8.15 14.19
N ARG A 451 -39.11 8.47 14.57
CA ARG A 451 -40.26 7.54 14.46
C ARG A 451 -41.38 8.13 13.56
N ARG A 452 -41.43 9.44 13.37
CA ARG A 452 -42.46 10.10 12.57
C ARG A 452 -42.22 9.87 11.09
N LYS A 453 -43.30 9.46 10.40
CA LYS A 453 -43.25 9.14 8.96
C LYS A 453 -42.70 10.28 8.11
N ASP A 454 -43.22 11.50 8.31
CA ASP A 454 -42.85 12.68 7.50
C ASP A 454 -41.35 13.02 7.66
N SER A 455 -40.82 12.89 8.87
CA SER A 455 -39.42 13.16 9.15
C SER A 455 -38.52 12.08 8.48
N LEU A 456 -38.91 10.81 8.55
CA LEU A 456 -38.18 9.74 7.87
C LEU A 456 -38.26 9.89 6.35
N GLN A 457 -39.41 10.30 5.81
CA GLN A 457 -39.59 10.55 4.38
C GLN A 457 -38.73 11.73 3.92
N TYR A 458 -38.63 12.80 4.71
CA TYR A 458 -37.75 13.92 4.42
C TYR A 458 -36.29 13.47 4.30
N ILE A 459 -35.76 12.76 5.29
CA ILE A 459 -34.38 12.23 5.26
C ILE A 459 -34.17 11.27 4.06
N THR A 460 -35.14 10.43 3.77
CA THR A 460 -35.09 9.51 2.63
C THR A 460 -34.97 10.27 1.32
N ASN A 461 -35.71 11.36 1.15
CA ASN A 461 -35.61 12.22 -0.02
C ASN A 461 -34.24 12.91 -0.12
N GLN A 462 -33.63 13.31 1.00
CA GLN A 462 -32.27 13.83 0.99
C GLN A 462 -31.28 12.79 0.45
N PHE A 463 -31.36 11.54 0.94
CA PHE A 463 -30.51 10.46 0.43
C PHE A 463 -30.68 10.22 -1.09
N ARG A 464 -31.91 10.19 -1.56
CA ARG A 464 -32.21 9.96 -2.98
C ARG A 464 -31.65 11.06 -3.89
N ASN A 465 -31.58 12.28 -3.37
CA ASN A 465 -31.16 13.48 -4.10
C ASN A 465 -29.69 13.88 -3.83
N LEU A 466 -28.91 13.08 -3.10
CA LEU A 466 -27.49 13.37 -2.85
C LEU A 466 -26.74 13.61 -4.17
N PRO A 467 -25.89 14.63 -4.28
CA PRO A 467 -24.99 14.80 -5.41
C PRO A 467 -24.10 13.55 -5.61
N PRO A 468 -23.72 13.18 -6.83
CA PRO A 468 -22.89 12.01 -7.09
C PRO A 468 -21.56 12.03 -6.31
N ALA A 469 -20.91 13.18 -6.20
CA ALA A 469 -19.67 13.35 -5.45
C ALA A 469 -19.85 13.05 -3.96
N VAL A 470 -20.93 13.51 -3.33
CA VAL A 470 -21.27 13.25 -1.93
C VAL A 470 -21.60 11.77 -1.72
N PHE A 471 -22.36 11.18 -2.67
CA PHE A 471 -22.70 9.76 -2.61
C PHE A 471 -21.45 8.87 -2.59
N LYS A 472 -20.51 9.13 -3.49
CA LYS A 472 -19.25 8.37 -3.61
C LYS A 472 -18.33 8.64 -2.42
N ALA A 473 -18.03 9.89 -2.11
CA ALA A 473 -17.10 10.25 -1.04
C ALA A 473 -17.60 9.81 0.34
N GLY A 474 -18.90 9.96 0.60
CA GLY A 474 -19.52 9.67 1.89
C GLY A 474 -19.93 8.22 2.12
N ASN A 475 -19.60 7.29 1.21
CA ASN A 475 -20.07 5.90 1.29
C ASN A 475 -21.60 5.80 1.50
N ALA A 476 -22.34 6.64 0.76
CA ALA A 476 -23.78 6.82 0.98
C ALA A 476 -24.61 5.55 0.77
N GLY A 477 -24.10 4.61 -0.05
CA GLY A 477 -24.74 3.30 -0.21
C GLY A 477 -24.89 2.54 1.11
N ARG A 478 -23.85 2.56 1.96
CA ARG A 478 -23.88 1.97 3.31
C ARG A 478 -25.02 2.55 4.16
N TYR A 479 -25.04 3.86 4.25
CA TYR A 479 -26.02 4.56 5.11
C TYR A 479 -27.44 4.50 4.56
N ALA A 480 -27.60 4.50 3.24
CA ALA A 480 -28.90 4.30 2.59
C ALA A 480 -29.47 2.89 2.89
N LEU A 481 -28.63 1.85 2.91
CA LEU A 481 -29.08 0.51 3.27
C LEU A 481 -29.41 0.38 4.77
N LEU A 482 -28.69 1.07 5.64
CA LEU A 482 -29.07 1.18 7.06
C LEU A 482 -30.42 1.90 7.22
N LEU A 483 -30.64 2.98 6.49
CA LEU A 483 -31.92 3.68 6.46
C LEU A 483 -33.04 2.81 5.88
N TYR A 484 -32.76 2.03 4.84
CA TYR A 484 -33.69 1.02 4.31
C TYR A 484 -34.17 0.07 5.41
N LYS A 485 -33.26 -0.49 6.20
CA LYS A 485 -33.62 -1.39 7.32
C LYS A 485 -34.49 -0.67 8.36
N LYS A 486 -34.16 0.57 8.70
CA LYS A 486 -34.93 1.41 9.61
C LYS A 486 -36.36 1.66 9.10
N LEU A 487 -36.50 1.98 7.81
CA LEU A 487 -37.82 2.17 7.17
C LEU A 487 -38.67 0.89 7.20
N GLN A 488 -38.06 -0.28 6.94
CA GLN A 488 -38.75 -1.56 7.04
C GLN A 488 -39.25 -1.82 8.46
N GLN A 489 -38.38 -1.63 9.46
CA GLN A 489 -38.72 -1.80 10.88
C GLN A 489 -39.78 -0.81 11.36
N SER A 490 -39.85 0.38 10.77
CA SER A 490 -40.82 1.44 11.09
C SER A 490 -42.15 1.32 10.32
N GLY A 491 -42.36 0.24 9.54
CA GLY A 491 -43.58 0.00 8.81
C GLY A 491 -43.76 0.83 7.53
N HIS A 492 -42.65 1.25 6.89
CA HIS A 492 -42.65 2.05 5.65
C HIS A 492 -42.04 1.28 4.46
N PRO A 493 -42.56 0.07 4.09
CA PRO A 493 -41.93 -0.79 3.08
C PRO A 493 -41.90 -0.18 1.68
N ALA A 494 -42.90 0.60 1.30
CA ALA A 494 -42.93 1.26 -0.01
C ALA A 494 -41.83 2.31 -0.17
N GLU A 495 -41.56 3.10 0.87
CA GLU A 495 -40.50 4.08 0.87
C GLU A 495 -39.12 3.42 0.92
N ALA A 496 -38.99 2.38 1.72
CA ALA A 496 -37.81 1.52 1.75
C ALA A 496 -37.48 0.96 0.36
N GLY A 497 -38.48 0.43 -0.36
CA GLY A 497 -38.33 -0.09 -1.72
C GLY A 497 -37.79 0.97 -2.69
N ARG A 498 -38.39 2.18 -2.68
CA ARG A 498 -37.90 3.29 -3.53
C ARG A 498 -36.45 3.70 -3.21
N LEU A 499 -36.09 3.73 -1.94
CA LEU A 499 -34.72 4.02 -1.52
C LEU A 499 -33.76 2.93 -1.98
N LEU A 500 -34.12 1.66 -1.84
CA LEU A 500 -33.30 0.52 -2.27
C LEU A 500 -33.05 0.57 -3.79
N ASP A 501 -34.10 0.79 -4.60
CA ASP A 501 -33.96 0.87 -6.07
C ASP A 501 -33.07 2.01 -6.50
N ASN A 502 -33.21 3.20 -5.89
CA ASN A 502 -32.34 4.33 -6.13
C ASN A 502 -30.88 4.01 -5.74
N THR A 503 -30.68 3.36 -4.57
CA THR A 503 -29.34 2.99 -4.08
C THR A 503 -28.66 2.00 -5.01
N ILE A 504 -29.38 0.96 -5.46
CA ILE A 504 -28.88 0.00 -6.44
C ILE A 504 -28.44 0.71 -7.72
N SER A 505 -29.30 1.53 -8.31
CA SER A 505 -28.96 2.25 -9.55
C SER A 505 -27.75 3.14 -9.43
N ARG A 506 -27.54 3.76 -8.27
CA ARG A 506 -26.37 4.62 -7.99
C ARG A 506 -25.10 3.81 -7.77
N LEU A 507 -25.18 2.71 -7.03
CA LEU A 507 -24.05 1.81 -6.82
C LEU A 507 -23.63 1.13 -8.14
N GLU A 508 -24.57 0.73 -9.01
CA GLU A 508 -24.26 0.22 -10.34
C GLU A 508 -23.42 1.22 -11.17
N LYS A 509 -23.75 2.53 -11.09
CA LYS A 509 -22.97 3.58 -11.75
C LYS A 509 -21.58 3.77 -11.15
N THR A 510 -21.48 3.79 -9.82
CA THR A 510 -20.17 3.98 -9.16
C THR A 510 -19.24 2.79 -9.32
N THR A 511 -19.77 1.57 -9.31
CA THR A 511 -18.98 0.33 -9.49
C THR A 511 -18.60 0.05 -10.95
N ALA A 512 -19.24 0.69 -11.91
CA ALA A 512 -18.86 0.63 -13.33
C ALA A 512 -17.52 1.32 -13.61
N ASP A 513 -17.12 2.28 -12.77
CA ASP A 513 -15.81 2.93 -12.84
C ASP A 513 -14.71 1.99 -12.37
N SER A 514 -14.00 1.35 -13.31
CA SER A 514 -12.93 0.41 -13.02
C SER A 514 -11.68 1.05 -12.38
N THR A 515 -11.58 2.37 -12.45
CA THR A 515 -10.45 3.14 -11.90
C THR A 515 -10.69 3.59 -10.46
N SER A 516 -11.91 3.40 -9.94
CA SER A 516 -12.26 3.80 -8.58
C SER A 516 -11.55 2.92 -7.55
N ASN A 517 -10.85 3.55 -6.62
CA ASN A 517 -10.19 2.88 -5.50
C ASN A 517 -11.17 2.30 -4.46
N THR A 518 -12.43 2.69 -4.49
CA THR A 518 -13.48 2.18 -3.59
C THR A 518 -14.35 1.13 -4.25
N ARG A 519 -14.05 0.75 -5.50
CA ARG A 519 -14.91 -0.11 -6.33
C ARG A 519 -15.28 -1.42 -5.64
N HIS A 520 -14.32 -2.15 -5.09
CA HIS A 520 -14.58 -3.45 -4.47
C HIS A 520 -15.39 -3.34 -3.18
N ALA A 521 -15.15 -2.29 -2.37
CA ALA A 521 -16.00 -2.01 -1.21
C ALA A 521 -17.44 -1.69 -1.63
N GLU A 522 -17.60 -0.86 -2.64
CA GLU A 522 -18.91 -0.50 -3.18
C GLU A 522 -19.61 -1.70 -3.87
N GLN A 523 -18.86 -2.60 -4.53
CA GLN A 523 -19.39 -3.85 -5.06
C GLN A 523 -19.94 -4.77 -3.97
N ASN A 524 -19.26 -4.85 -2.83
CA ASN A 524 -19.73 -5.63 -1.69
C ASN A 524 -21.07 -5.08 -1.13
N ILE A 525 -21.19 -3.75 -1.04
CA ILE A 525 -22.45 -3.08 -0.65
C ILE A 525 -23.54 -3.33 -1.70
N LEU A 526 -23.21 -3.26 -2.99
CA LEU A 526 -24.12 -3.52 -4.10
C LEU A 526 -24.61 -4.98 -4.08
N ALA A 527 -23.72 -5.94 -3.79
CA ALA A 527 -24.10 -7.35 -3.65
C ALA A 527 -25.16 -7.53 -2.55
N TYR A 528 -24.98 -6.83 -1.43
CA TYR A 528 -25.99 -6.85 -0.37
C TYR A 528 -27.30 -6.16 -0.76
N ALA A 529 -27.23 -5.04 -1.46
CA ALA A 529 -28.43 -4.35 -1.98
C ALA A 529 -29.24 -5.25 -2.93
N TYR A 530 -28.58 -5.99 -3.81
CA TYR A 530 -29.24 -6.99 -4.66
C TYR A 530 -29.87 -8.14 -3.84
N LYS A 531 -29.15 -8.60 -2.80
CA LYS A 531 -29.72 -9.62 -1.90
C LYS A 531 -30.97 -9.14 -1.17
N LEU A 532 -30.97 -7.89 -0.69
CA LEU A 532 -32.18 -7.29 -0.11
C LEU A 532 -33.34 -7.22 -1.12
N LYS A 533 -33.04 -6.90 -2.36
CA LYS A 533 -34.05 -6.88 -3.46
C LYS A 533 -34.56 -8.29 -3.75
N TYR A 534 -33.68 -9.31 -3.79
CA TYR A 534 -34.08 -10.71 -3.87
C TYR A 534 -35.05 -11.07 -2.74
N ASP A 535 -34.71 -10.76 -1.49
CA ASP A 535 -35.54 -11.08 -0.33
C ASP A 535 -36.91 -10.43 -0.37
N THR A 536 -37.02 -9.23 -0.96
CA THR A 536 -38.29 -8.55 -1.14
C THR A 536 -39.17 -9.22 -2.20
N LEU A 537 -38.57 -9.81 -3.23
CA LEU A 537 -39.29 -10.32 -4.41
C LEU A 537 -39.50 -11.85 -4.39
N LYS A 538 -38.74 -12.61 -3.61
CA LYS A 538 -38.72 -14.09 -3.67
C LYS A 538 -40.08 -14.78 -3.48
N HIS A 539 -41.01 -14.15 -2.77
CA HIS A 539 -42.35 -14.67 -2.56
C HIS A 539 -43.42 -14.10 -3.52
N THR A 540 -43.13 -12.99 -4.21
CA THR A 540 -44.10 -12.32 -5.07
C THR A 540 -43.75 -12.41 -6.56
N ASN A 541 -42.46 -12.44 -6.90
CA ASN A 541 -41.94 -12.52 -8.27
C ASN A 541 -40.62 -13.32 -8.29
N ARG A 542 -40.73 -14.67 -8.24
CA ARG A 542 -39.58 -15.57 -8.18
C ARG A 542 -38.59 -15.36 -9.33
N LYS A 543 -39.08 -15.19 -10.56
CA LYS A 543 -38.21 -14.99 -11.74
C LYS A 543 -37.35 -13.73 -11.60
N GLN A 544 -37.94 -12.63 -11.20
CA GLN A 544 -37.21 -11.37 -11.00
C GLN A 544 -36.28 -11.47 -9.78
N ALA A 545 -36.71 -12.12 -8.72
CA ALA A 545 -35.87 -12.36 -7.53
C ALA A 545 -34.60 -13.13 -7.90
N PHE A 546 -34.72 -14.20 -8.68
CA PHE A 546 -33.59 -15.03 -9.11
C PHE A 546 -32.53 -14.20 -9.86
N ILE A 547 -32.96 -13.25 -10.71
CA ILE A 547 -32.05 -12.32 -11.43
C ILE A 547 -31.27 -11.47 -10.41
N PHE A 548 -31.92 -10.98 -9.35
CA PHE A 548 -31.21 -10.20 -8.32
C PHE A 548 -30.25 -11.02 -7.49
N LEU A 549 -30.57 -12.30 -7.21
CA LEU A 549 -29.63 -13.17 -6.52
C LEU A 549 -28.40 -13.50 -7.39
N ALA A 550 -28.60 -13.71 -8.69
CA ALA A 550 -27.50 -13.85 -9.66
C ALA A 550 -26.60 -12.60 -9.69
N LYS A 551 -27.21 -11.42 -9.69
CA LYS A 551 -26.46 -10.14 -9.61
C LYS A 551 -25.70 -10.01 -8.29
N ALA A 552 -26.29 -10.43 -7.17
CA ALA A 552 -25.62 -10.42 -5.87
C ALA A 552 -24.38 -11.34 -5.86
N ALA A 553 -24.53 -12.56 -6.42
CA ALA A 553 -23.42 -13.49 -6.58
C ALA A 553 -22.31 -12.94 -7.49
N ALA A 554 -22.68 -12.32 -8.61
CA ALA A 554 -21.74 -11.73 -9.56
C ALA A 554 -20.97 -10.52 -8.99
N ALA A 555 -21.59 -9.72 -8.12
CA ALA A 555 -21.00 -8.59 -7.44
C ALA A 555 -20.18 -8.96 -6.20
N SER A 556 -20.29 -10.20 -5.70
CA SER A 556 -19.48 -10.71 -4.60
C SER A 556 -18.00 -10.87 -4.99
N PRO A 557 -17.03 -10.78 -4.06
CA PRO A 557 -15.61 -10.89 -4.35
C PRO A 557 -15.27 -12.13 -5.18
N LYS A 558 -14.45 -12.00 -6.21
CA LYS A 558 -14.07 -13.11 -7.11
C LYS A 558 -12.74 -13.75 -6.73
N SER A 559 -11.96 -13.05 -5.93
CA SER A 559 -10.69 -13.53 -5.40
C SER A 559 -10.48 -12.97 -4.00
N PRO A 560 -9.58 -13.55 -3.19
CA PRO A 560 -9.25 -13.02 -1.87
C PRO A 560 -8.80 -11.55 -1.92
N GLU A 561 -8.22 -11.15 -3.04
CA GLU A 561 -7.76 -9.79 -3.24
C GLU A 561 -8.88 -8.76 -3.38
N GLU A 562 -10.05 -9.13 -3.80
CA GLU A 562 -11.22 -8.25 -3.86
C GLU A 562 -11.90 -8.05 -2.51
N ASN A 563 -11.48 -8.81 -1.49
CA ASN A 563 -11.97 -8.69 -0.12
C ASN A 563 -11.19 -7.60 0.64
N VAL A 564 -11.59 -6.35 0.42
CA VAL A 564 -10.90 -5.17 0.95
C VAL A 564 -11.27 -4.91 2.41
N HIS A 565 -10.34 -4.24 3.14
CA HIS A 565 -10.50 -3.91 4.55
C HIS A 565 -11.77 -3.09 4.84
N ASP A 566 -12.13 -2.14 3.98
CA ASP A 566 -13.34 -1.31 4.15
C ASP A 566 -14.61 -2.16 4.16
N SER A 567 -14.66 -3.24 3.38
CA SER A 567 -15.79 -4.16 3.33
C SER A 567 -16.05 -4.87 4.66
N PHE A 568 -15.04 -5.04 5.50
CA PHE A 568 -15.22 -5.60 6.84
C PHE A 568 -16.15 -4.73 7.69
N TYR A 569 -15.91 -3.43 7.71
CA TYR A 569 -16.76 -2.49 8.45
C TYR A 569 -18.15 -2.35 7.84
N ASP A 570 -18.24 -2.37 6.51
CA ASP A 570 -19.53 -2.38 5.81
C ASP A 570 -20.35 -3.60 6.21
N ARG A 571 -19.75 -4.80 6.22
CA ARG A 571 -20.43 -6.04 6.62
C ARG A 571 -20.87 -6.01 8.09
N ALA A 572 -19.99 -5.54 8.98
CA ALA A 572 -20.32 -5.42 10.41
C ALA A 572 -21.50 -4.49 10.65
N LEU A 573 -21.53 -3.31 10.01
CA LEU A 573 -22.62 -2.34 10.13
C LEU A 573 -23.92 -2.82 9.49
N LEU A 574 -23.83 -3.40 8.29
CA LEU A 574 -24.99 -3.83 7.52
C LEU A 574 -25.51 -5.21 7.96
N GLY A 575 -24.71 -6.01 8.69
CA GLY A 575 -25.02 -7.41 8.97
C GLY A 575 -25.12 -8.21 7.66
N SER A 576 -24.27 -7.92 6.70
CA SER A 576 -24.23 -8.56 5.38
C SER A 576 -23.23 -9.71 5.35
N LYS A 577 -23.36 -10.60 4.36
CA LYS A 577 -22.38 -11.65 4.09
C LYS A 577 -21.23 -11.12 3.23
N GLU A 578 -20.11 -11.82 3.26
CA GLU A 578 -18.99 -11.56 2.37
C GLU A 578 -19.33 -11.91 0.90
N SER A 579 -20.06 -13.01 0.72
CA SER A 579 -20.47 -13.49 -0.60
C SER A 579 -21.88 -14.04 -0.60
N TYR A 580 -22.57 -13.91 -1.73
CA TYR A 580 -23.89 -14.50 -2.00
C TYR A 580 -23.85 -15.60 -3.06
N ARG A 581 -22.63 -16.09 -3.40
CA ARG A 581 -22.48 -17.19 -4.38
C ARG A 581 -23.05 -18.49 -3.88
N GLN A 582 -22.87 -18.83 -2.60
CA GLN A 582 -23.45 -20.03 -2.05
C GLN A 582 -24.98 -20.01 -2.13
N ASP A 583 -25.60 -18.88 -1.72
CA ASP A 583 -27.05 -18.72 -1.79
C ASP A 583 -27.57 -18.90 -3.23
N PHE A 584 -26.83 -18.38 -4.22
CA PHE A 584 -27.20 -18.51 -5.64
C PHE A 584 -26.98 -19.93 -6.18
N ALA A 585 -25.87 -20.56 -5.83
CA ALA A 585 -25.60 -21.95 -6.21
C ALA A 585 -26.65 -22.90 -5.65
N ASP A 586 -27.08 -22.74 -4.40
CA ASP A 586 -28.12 -23.54 -3.79
C ASP A 586 -29.49 -23.40 -4.52
N GLU A 587 -29.82 -22.18 -4.99
CA GLU A 587 -31.04 -22.00 -5.81
C GLU A 587 -30.90 -22.63 -7.21
N LEU A 588 -29.70 -22.52 -7.85
CA LEU A 588 -29.42 -23.20 -9.12
C LEU A 588 -29.56 -24.73 -8.99
N LEU A 589 -29.02 -25.28 -7.92
CA LEU A 589 -29.16 -26.76 -7.65
C LEU A 589 -30.59 -27.18 -7.48
N LYS A 590 -31.43 -26.38 -6.81
CA LYS A 590 -32.88 -26.65 -6.68
C LYS A 590 -33.60 -26.61 -8.04
N GLU A 591 -33.15 -25.77 -8.95
CA GLU A 591 -33.69 -25.68 -10.34
C GLU A 591 -33.09 -26.74 -11.28
N GLY A 592 -32.18 -27.60 -10.81
CA GLY A 592 -31.51 -28.62 -11.62
C GLY A 592 -30.39 -28.10 -12.53
N ALA A 593 -29.98 -26.80 -12.40
CA ALA A 593 -28.93 -26.17 -13.18
C ALA A 593 -27.52 -26.49 -12.61
N SER A 594 -27.19 -27.78 -12.54
CA SER A 594 -26.00 -28.31 -11.83
C SER A 594 -24.69 -27.77 -12.40
N GLN A 595 -24.59 -27.59 -13.70
CA GLN A 595 -23.35 -27.10 -14.35
C GLN A 595 -23.08 -25.65 -13.99
N GLU A 596 -24.10 -24.79 -13.99
CA GLU A 596 -23.95 -23.38 -13.56
C GLU A 596 -23.65 -23.28 -12.09
N ALA A 597 -24.29 -24.12 -11.24
CA ALA A 597 -24.02 -24.18 -9.81
C ALA A 597 -22.56 -24.56 -9.54
N LEU A 598 -21.98 -25.54 -10.22
CA LEU A 598 -20.59 -25.93 -10.08
C LEU A 598 -19.62 -24.79 -10.43
N MET A 599 -19.94 -24.01 -11.48
CA MET A 599 -19.13 -22.85 -11.83
C MET A 599 -19.18 -21.77 -10.74
N VAL A 600 -20.33 -21.51 -10.15
CA VAL A 600 -20.51 -20.55 -9.05
C VAL A 600 -19.77 -21.03 -7.79
N LEU A 601 -19.85 -22.33 -7.47
CA LEU A 601 -19.17 -22.94 -6.31
C LEU A 601 -17.64 -22.90 -6.47
N SER A 602 -17.12 -23.12 -7.67
CA SER A 602 -15.68 -23.02 -7.93
C SER A 602 -15.16 -21.59 -7.69
N GLN A 603 -15.91 -20.59 -8.11
CA GLN A 603 -15.61 -19.18 -7.84
C GLN A 603 -15.69 -18.84 -6.34
N GLN A 604 -16.64 -19.45 -5.62
CA GLN A 604 -16.78 -19.24 -4.19
C GLN A 604 -15.56 -19.76 -3.41
N ILE A 605 -15.08 -20.97 -3.71
CA ILE A 605 -13.88 -21.53 -3.07
C ILE A 605 -12.65 -20.70 -3.42
N SER A 606 -12.52 -20.25 -4.67
CA SER A 606 -11.37 -19.43 -5.09
C SER A 606 -11.37 -18.03 -4.46
N ALA A 607 -12.55 -17.48 -4.16
CA ALA A 607 -12.69 -16.20 -3.49
C ALA A 607 -12.46 -16.28 -1.98
N ASP A 608 -12.94 -17.35 -1.35
CA ASP A 608 -12.81 -17.61 0.07
C ASP A 608 -12.57 -19.10 0.32
N PRO A 609 -11.31 -19.51 0.50
CA PRO A 609 -10.97 -20.91 0.77
C PRO A 609 -11.63 -21.49 2.03
N SER A 610 -12.02 -20.65 2.99
CA SER A 610 -12.59 -21.10 4.27
C SER A 610 -13.98 -21.74 4.13
N VAL A 611 -14.69 -21.46 3.02
CA VAL A 611 -16.04 -21.99 2.75
C VAL A 611 -16.05 -23.43 2.24
N LEU A 612 -14.88 -24.02 2.02
CA LEU A 612 -14.78 -25.38 1.46
C LEU A 612 -15.67 -26.42 2.15
N PRO A 613 -15.77 -26.49 3.51
CA PRO A 613 -16.65 -27.44 4.17
C PRO A 613 -18.12 -27.26 3.83
N ASP A 614 -18.58 -26.01 3.71
CA ASP A 614 -19.99 -25.72 3.40
C ASP A 614 -20.30 -26.08 1.93
N VAL A 615 -19.34 -25.77 1.04
CA VAL A 615 -19.45 -26.16 -0.38
C VAL A 615 -19.43 -27.67 -0.54
N GLN A 616 -18.56 -28.40 0.17
CA GLN A 616 -18.55 -29.90 0.16
C GLN A 616 -19.86 -30.46 0.63
N LYS A 617 -20.45 -29.91 1.70
CA LYS A 617 -21.73 -30.30 2.21
C LYS A 617 -22.85 -30.10 1.18
N SER A 618 -22.92 -28.91 0.59
CA SER A 618 -23.89 -28.58 -0.46
C SER A 618 -23.69 -29.45 -1.69
N PHE A 619 -22.45 -29.66 -2.13
CA PHE A 619 -22.11 -30.54 -3.24
C PHE A 619 -22.59 -31.96 -3.01
N LYS A 620 -22.27 -32.57 -1.87
CA LYS A 620 -22.70 -33.93 -1.50
C LYS A 620 -24.20 -34.08 -1.43
N GLN A 621 -24.90 -33.05 -0.93
CA GLN A 621 -26.35 -33.07 -0.81
C GLN A 621 -27.07 -33.04 -2.17
N HIS A 622 -26.56 -32.25 -3.12
CA HIS A 622 -27.28 -31.96 -4.37
C HIS A 622 -26.68 -32.67 -5.59
N LEU A 623 -25.43 -33.13 -5.50
CA LEU A 623 -24.69 -33.76 -6.58
C LEU A 623 -23.98 -35.05 -6.09
N PRO A 624 -24.73 -35.98 -5.42
CA PRO A 624 -24.11 -37.14 -4.80
C PRO A 624 -23.45 -38.10 -5.79
N GLU A 625 -23.82 -38.02 -7.07
CA GLU A 625 -23.26 -38.82 -8.16
C GLU A 625 -21.94 -38.26 -8.74
N LYS A 626 -21.55 -37.02 -8.37
CA LYS A 626 -20.34 -36.39 -8.86
C LYS A 626 -19.20 -36.52 -7.85
N ASN A 627 -17.98 -36.64 -8.37
CA ASN A 627 -16.77 -36.69 -7.55
C ASN A 627 -16.31 -35.26 -7.19
N PHE A 628 -16.23 -34.94 -5.90
CA PHE A 628 -15.82 -33.62 -5.44
C PHE A 628 -14.34 -33.34 -5.72
N ALA A 629 -13.46 -34.34 -5.62
CA ALA A 629 -12.03 -34.13 -5.88
C ALA A 629 -11.78 -33.79 -7.36
N GLU A 630 -12.48 -34.47 -8.27
CA GLU A 630 -12.43 -34.16 -9.71
C GLU A 630 -12.95 -32.74 -9.99
N PHE A 631 -14.07 -32.35 -9.39
CA PHE A 631 -14.59 -31.00 -9.49
C PHE A 631 -13.59 -29.97 -8.97
N PHE A 632 -12.97 -30.24 -7.81
CA PHE A 632 -11.99 -29.33 -7.21
C PHE A 632 -10.77 -29.15 -8.10
N GLU A 633 -10.22 -30.23 -8.62
CA GLU A 633 -9.06 -30.19 -9.51
C GLU A 633 -9.38 -29.46 -10.83
N GLN A 634 -10.44 -29.88 -11.52
CA GLN A 634 -10.73 -29.41 -12.87
C GLN A 634 -11.37 -28.01 -12.93
N SER A 635 -12.12 -27.62 -11.91
CA SER A 635 -12.88 -26.36 -11.91
C SER A 635 -12.30 -25.32 -10.95
N VAL A 636 -11.85 -25.73 -9.74
CA VAL A 636 -11.34 -24.79 -8.74
C VAL A 636 -9.86 -24.51 -8.98
N MET A 637 -8.99 -25.50 -8.84
CA MET A 637 -7.53 -25.31 -8.94
C MET A 637 -7.08 -24.87 -10.34
N ARG A 638 -7.73 -25.38 -11.39
CA ARG A 638 -7.43 -24.97 -12.76
C ARG A 638 -7.62 -23.47 -13.00
N SER A 639 -8.52 -22.84 -12.28
CA SER A 639 -8.77 -21.40 -12.36
C SER A 639 -7.70 -20.56 -11.64
N TRP A 640 -6.90 -21.15 -10.76
CA TRP A 640 -5.88 -20.44 -10.00
C TRP A 640 -4.71 -20.03 -10.88
N LYS A 641 -4.03 -18.96 -10.50
CA LYS A 641 -2.82 -18.50 -11.17
C LYS A 641 -1.69 -19.51 -11.01
N THR A 642 -0.82 -19.60 -12.00
CA THR A 642 0.42 -20.36 -11.85
C THR A 642 1.35 -19.61 -10.90
N ALA A 643 1.90 -20.31 -9.91
CA ALA A 643 2.87 -19.73 -8.98
C ALA A 643 4.15 -19.31 -9.73
N PRO A 644 4.63 -18.07 -9.55
CA PRO A 644 5.89 -17.63 -10.14
C PRO A 644 7.05 -18.48 -9.65
N ALA A 645 7.89 -18.92 -10.57
CA ALA A 645 9.10 -19.67 -10.23
C ALA A 645 10.10 -18.77 -9.49
N PHE A 646 10.79 -19.36 -8.50
CA PHE A 646 11.88 -18.70 -7.77
C PHE A 646 13.05 -19.64 -7.54
N GLU A 647 14.22 -19.05 -7.36
CA GLU A 647 15.43 -19.69 -6.85
C GLU A 647 16.08 -18.73 -5.86
N LEU A 648 16.04 -19.08 -4.57
CA LEU A 648 16.41 -18.19 -3.46
C LEU A 648 17.46 -18.85 -2.56
N GLN A 649 18.36 -18.04 -2.00
CA GLN A 649 19.33 -18.49 -1.02
C GLN A 649 18.70 -18.58 0.36
N GLY A 650 18.86 -19.71 1.01
CA GLY A 650 18.42 -19.90 2.39
C GLY A 650 19.39 -19.30 3.41
N VAL A 651 18.88 -19.00 4.59
CA VAL A 651 19.68 -18.56 5.73
C VAL A 651 20.59 -19.70 6.28
N ASP A 652 20.30 -20.92 5.87
CA ASP A 652 21.07 -22.14 6.15
C ASP A 652 22.10 -22.49 5.05
N GLY A 653 22.26 -21.61 4.06
CA GLY A 653 23.19 -21.78 2.95
C GLY A 653 22.70 -22.69 1.82
N LYS A 654 21.47 -23.23 1.91
CA LYS A 654 20.85 -24.01 0.83
C LYS A 654 20.17 -23.13 -0.20
N THR A 655 20.03 -23.61 -1.39
CA THR A 655 19.19 -22.98 -2.42
C THR A 655 17.81 -23.64 -2.40
N TYR A 656 16.76 -22.81 -2.34
CA TYR A 656 15.36 -23.21 -2.38
C TYR A 656 14.75 -22.82 -3.72
N ARG A 657 14.15 -23.78 -4.42
CA ARG A 657 13.45 -23.57 -5.69
C ARG A 657 12.00 -23.98 -5.56
N LEU A 658 11.10 -23.30 -6.25
CA LEU A 658 9.70 -23.73 -6.29
C LEU A 658 9.56 -25.17 -6.79
N SER A 659 10.39 -25.57 -7.76
CA SER A 659 10.41 -26.94 -8.33
C SER A 659 10.72 -28.04 -7.31
N ASP A 660 11.41 -27.72 -6.20
CA ASP A 660 11.76 -28.69 -5.15
C ASP A 660 10.51 -29.16 -4.37
N TYR A 661 9.41 -28.46 -4.54
CA TYR A 661 8.12 -28.72 -3.87
C TYR A 661 7.05 -29.27 -4.83
N ALA A 662 7.43 -29.60 -6.08
CA ALA A 662 6.49 -30.19 -7.04
C ALA A 662 5.82 -31.46 -6.46
N GLY A 663 4.50 -31.58 -6.66
CA GLY A 663 3.70 -32.70 -6.12
C GLY A 663 3.29 -32.54 -4.67
N LYS A 664 3.58 -31.38 -4.03
CA LYS A 664 3.19 -31.11 -2.64
C LYS A 664 2.37 -29.83 -2.52
N TRP A 665 1.49 -29.78 -1.54
CA TRP A 665 0.90 -28.54 -1.08
C TRP A 665 1.95 -27.73 -0.34
N LEU A 666 2.36 -26.58 -0.90
CA LEU A 666 3.37 -25.71 -0.32
C LEU A 666 2.74 -24.45 0.26
N LEU A 667 2.91 -24.25 1.57
CA LEU A 667 2.61 -22.97 2.20
C LEU A 667 3.86 -22.07 2.12
N LEU A 668 3.75 -20.96 1.40
CA LEU A 668 4.74 -19.88 1.38
C LEU A 668 4.31 -18.79 2.37
N ASP A 669 5.25 -18.33 3.20
CA ASP A 669 5.04 -17.23 4.16
C ASP A 669 6.06 -16.12 3.93
N PHE A 670 5.60 -14.96 3.46
CA PHE A 670 6.41 -13.76 3.27
C PHE A 670 6.39 -12.91 4.54
N TRP A 671 7.55 -12.65 5.10
CA TRP A 671 7.69 -12.01 6.40
C TRP A 671 8.99 -11.19 6.53
N GLY A 672 9.27 -10.61 7.70
CA GLY A 672 10.55 -9.98 8.02
C GLY A 672 10.77 -9.87 9.52
N THR A 673 12.04 -9.81 9.96
CA THR A 673 12.40 -9.64 11.38
C THR A 673 11.91 -8.30 11.96
N TRP A 674 11.73 -7.30 11.10
CA TRP A 674 11.21 -5.97 11.42
C TRP A 674 9.67 -5.93 11.55
N CYS A 675 8.97 -6.96 11.09
CA CYS A 675 7.50 -7.02 11.06
C CYS A 675 6.98 -7.58 12.40
N HIS A 676 6.38 -6.73 13.22
CA HIS A 676 5.84 -7.12 14.54
C HIS A 676 4.75 -8.21 14.44
N PRO A 677 3.68 -8.08 13.63
CA PRO A 677 2.66 -9.13 13.54
C PRO A 677 3.22 -10.44 12.99
N CYS A 678 4.24 -10.40 12.11
CA CYS A 678 4.90 -11.60 11.64
C CYS A 678 5.57 -12.35 12.80
N ARG A 679 6.27 -11.62 13.68
CA ARG A 679 6.96 -12.22 14.85
C ARG A 679 6.00 -12.84 15.85
N GLU A 680 4.78 -12.32 15.98
CA GLU A 680 3.73 -12.90 16.81
C GLU A 680 3.23 -14.24 16.27
N GLU A 681 3.20 -14.42 14.94
CA GLU A 681 2.82 -15.68 14.30
C GLU A 681 3.95 -16.73 14.24
N LEU A 682 5.23 -16.33 14.30
CA LEU A 682 6.37 -17.24 14.14
C LEU A 682 6.34 -18.49 15.02
N PRO A 683 5.90 -18.47 16.30
CA PRO A 683 5.78 -19.69 17.09
C PRO A 683 4.88 -20.74 16.44
N GLN A 684 3.76 -20.28 15.89
CA GLN A 684 2.77 -21.16 15.22
C GLN A 684 3.29 -21.64 13.87
N ILE A 685 3.97 -20.74 13.13
CA ILE A 685 4.59 -21.06 11.85
C ILE A 685 5.70 -22.10 12.04
N ASN A 686 6.56 -21.92 13.05
CA ASN A 686 7.62 -22.89 13.37
C ASN A 686 7.07 -24.27 13.77
N ALA A 687 5.99 -24.30 14.56
CA ALA A 687 5.32 -25.56 14.91
C ALA A 687 4.79 -26.28 13.67
N PHE A 688 4.12 -25.56 12.77
CA PHE A 688 3.61 -26.11 11.51
C PHE A 688 4.74 -26.59 10.60
N ALA A 689 5.80 -25.79 10.41
CA ALA A 689 6.95 -26.16 9.59
C ALA A 689 7.62 -27.47 10.08
N ASN A 690 7.74 -27.64 11.40
CA ASN A 690 8.26 -28.87 11.99
C ASN A 690 7.30 -30.06 11.82
N GLN A 691 5.99 -29.84 11.89
CA GLN A 691 4.99 -30.88 11.65
C GLN A 691 5.07 -31.41 10.21
N VAL A 692 5.24 -30.52 9.20
CA VAL A 692 5.24 -30.91 7.79
C VAL A 692 6.64 -31.19 7.23
N LYS A 693 7.70 -31.15 8.04
CA LYS A 693 9.09 -31.29 7.61
C LYS A 693 9.38 -32.54 6.75
N ASN A 694 8.75 -33.65 7.11
CA ASN A 694 8.91 -34.94 6.43
C ASN A 694 7.58 -35.42 5.81
N ASP A 695 6.58 -34.52 5.69
CA ASP A 695 5.30 -34.87 5.10
C ASP A 695 5.47 -35.07 3.58
N PRO A 696 4.99 -36.19 3.01
CA PRO A 696 5.11 -36.46 1.59
C PRO A 696 4.20 -35.54 0.74
N GLU A 697 3.13 -35.00 1.30
CA GLU A 697 2.09 -34.25 0.60
C GLU A 697 2.11 -32.75 0.93
N LYS A 698 2.77 -32.34 2.01
CA LYS A 698 2.82 -30.95 2.47
C LYS A 698 4.22 -30.45 2.65
N ALA A 699 4.42 -29.18 2.40
CA ALA A 699 5.68 -28.48 2.60
C ALA A 699 5.45 -27.05 3.10
N PHE A 700 6.50 -26.49 3.64
CA PHE A 700 6.53 -25.09 4.11
C PHE A 700 7.83 -24.42 3.73
N LEU A 701 7.77 -23.15 3.32
CA LEU A 701 8.93 -22.29 3.16
C LEU A 701 8.57 -20.87 3.58
N SER A 702 9.38 -20.27 4.45
CA SER A 702 9.30 -18.85 4.72
C SER A 702 10.26 -18.05 3.84
N ILE A 703 9.87 -16.85 3.45
CA ILE A 703 10.67 -15.94 2.62
C ILE A 703 10.82 -14.63 3.38
N ALA A 704 12.04 -14.40 3.88
CA ALA A 704 12.37 -13.19 4.63
C ALA A 704 12.63 -12.03 3.67
N CYS A 705 11.79 -10.99 3.75
CA CYS A 705 11.80 -9.84 2.85
C CYS A 705 12.45 -8.64 3.53
N PHE A 706 13.25 -7.87 2.77
CA PHE A 706 13.99 -6.71 3.28
C PHE A 706 14.83 -7.05 4.52
N ASP A 707 15.42 -8.25 4.51
CA ASP A 707 16.15 -8.84 5.63
C ASP A 707 17.49 -9.43 5.18
N ASN A 708 18.27 -9.93 6.12
CA ASN A 708 19.51 -10.63 5.83
C ASN A 708 19.67 -11.88 6.72
N ALA A 709 20.59 -12.78 6.32
CA ALA A 709 20.81 -14.04 7.03
C ALA A 709 21.22 -13.84 8.48
N GLU A 710 22.03 -12.82 8.79
CA GLU A 710 22.51 -12.53 10.16
C GLU A 710 21.32 -12.23 11.10
N LYS A 711 20.41 -11.35 10.70
CA LYS A 711 19.26 -10.97 11.52
C LYS A 711 18.27 -12.12 11.69
N VAL A 712 17.99 -12.85 10.61
CA VAL A 712 17.07 -14.00 10.67
C VAL A 712 17.65 -15.10 11.56
N ASN A 713 18.94 -15.46 11.39
CA ASN A 713 19.59 -16.47 12.19
C ASN A 713 19.71 -16.05 13.67
N ALA A 714 19.96 -14.77 13.95
CA ALA A 714 19.98 -14.25 15.32
C ALA A 714 18.61 -14.41 15.99
N LEU A 715 17.52 -14.05 15.30
CA LEU A 715 16.17 -14.23 15.80
C LEU A 715 15.84 -15.72 16.01
N PHE A 716 16.18 -16.57 15.05
CA PHE A 716 15.90 -18.01 15.12
C PHE A 716 16.67 -18.66 16.28
N SER A 717 17.96 -18.33 16.45
CA SER A 717 18.77 -18.83 17.56
C SER A 717 18.23 -18.36 18.91
N GLN A 718 17.85 -17.09 19.02
CA GLN A 718 17.30 -16.53 20.26
C GLN A 718 15.98 -17.21 20.67
N LYS A 719 15.14 -17.57 19.71
CA LYS A 719 13.80 -18.13 19.94
C LYS A 719 13.72 -19.65 19.80
N GLY A 720 14.79 -20.31 19.38
CA GLY A 720 14.82 -21.76 19.13
C GLY A 720 14.01 -22.18 17.92
N TYR A 721 13.87 -21.32 16.88
CA TYR A 721 13.14 -21.65 15.67
C TYR A 721 13.99 -22.46 14.69
N THR A 722 13.36 -23.41 14.01
CA THR A 722 14.00 -24.36 13.07
C THR A 722 13.32 -24.42 11.71
N LEU A 723 12.36 -23.51 11.45
CA LEU A 723 11.66 -23.43 10.18
C LEU A 723 12.62 -23.07 9.02
N PRO A 724 12.40 -23.61 7.80
CA PRO A 724 13.18 -23.22 6.64
C PRO A 724 12.87 -21.77 6.25
N ALA A 725 13.93 -20.99 6.00
CA ALA A 725 13.81 -19.61 5.59
C ALA A 725 14.76 -19.29 4.42
N ALA A 726 14.20 -18.78 3.34
CA ALA A 726 14.92 -18.19 2.22
C ALA A 726 14.96 -16.66 2.34
N LEU A 727 15.98 -16.03 1.79
CA LEU A 727 16.07 -14.58 1.68
C LEU A 727 15.44 -14.15 0.36
N SER A 728 14.58 -13.15 0.40
CA SER A 728 14.02 -12.56 -0.80
C SER A 728 15.10 -11.87 -1.64
N ASP A 729 15.07 -12.13 -2.95
CA ASP A 729 15.84 -11.40 -3.96
C ASP A 729 15.19 -10.05 -4.37
N THR A 730 14.19 -9.61 -3.62
CA THR A 730 13.29 -8.49 -3.92
C THR A 730 12.37 -8.71 -5.11
N LYS A 731 12.72 -9.57 -6.05
CA LYS A 731 11.89 -9.90 -7.21
C LYS A 731 10.73 -10.82 -6.84
N VAL A 732 10.99 -11.85 -6.03
CA VAL A 732 9.98 -12.87 -5.68
C VAL A 732 8.73 -12.25 -5.05
N GLN A 733 8.88 -11.28 -4.15
CA GLN A 733 7.73 -10.64 -3.51
C GLN A 733 6.91 -9.79 -4.50
N TYR A 734 7.53 -9.21 -5.52
CA TYR A 734 6.80 -8.51 -6.60
C TYR A 734 6.10 -9.49 -7.53
N ASP A 735 6.74 -10.60 -7.88
CA ASP A 735 6.15 -11.63 -8.74
C ASP A 735 4.91 -12.26 -8.07
N TYR A 736 4.97 -12.47 -6.74
CA TYR A 736 3.83 -12.94 -5.92
C TYR A 736 2.86 -11.83 -5.54
N HIS A 737 3.11 -10.60 -5.95
CA HIS A 737 2.28 -9.43 -5.60
C HIS A 737 2.07 -9.28 -4.09
N VAL A 738 3.11 -9.45 -3.29
CA VAL A 738 3.06 -9.24 -1.84
C VAL A 738 2.83 -7.76 -1.54
N ARG A 739 1.80 -7.45 -0.75
CA ARG A 739 1.31 -6.09 -0.47
C ARG A 739 1.66 -5.61 0.92
N GLY A 740 1.80 -6.53 1.83
CA GLY A 740 2.06 -6.28 3.25
C GLY A 740 2.54 -7.56 3.89
N TYR A 741 2.89 -7.48 5.15
CA TYR A 741 3.46 -8.59 5.89
C TYR A 741 2.71 -8.80 7.21
N PRO A 742 2.44 -10.08 7.59
CA PRO A 742 2.73 -11.30 6.84
C PRO A 742 1.80 -11.51 5.64
N SER A 743 2.30 -12.14 4.58
CA SER A 743 1.49 -12.59 3.43
C SER A 743 1.71 -14.07 3.17
N LYS A 744 0.62 -14.81 2.99
CA LYS A 744 0.67 -16.26 2.78
C LYS A 744 0.07 -16.67 1.45
N PHE A 745 0.72 -17.61 0.79
CA PHE A 745 0.23 -18.24 -0.44
C PHE A 745 0.23 -19.75 -0.26
N LEU A 746 -0.84 -20.39 -0.68
CA LEU A 746 -0.89 -21.83 -0.78
C LEU A 746 -0.70 -22.22 -2.25
N VAL A 747 0.32 -23.02 -2.51
CA VAL A 747 0.63 -23.56 -3.85
C VAL A 747 0.22 -25.02 -3.90
N SER A 748 -0.53 -25.38 -4.94
CA SER A 748 -0.99 -26.75 -5.16
C SER A 748 0.15 -27.66 -5.68
N PRO A 749 -0.02 -29.00 -5.64
CA PRO A 749 0.93 -29.95 -6.22
C PRO A 749 1.27 -29.69 -7.69
N GLU A 750 0.34 -29.09 -8.45
CA GLU A 750 0.50 -28.74 -9.89
C GLU A 750 1.09 -27.32 -10.08
N GLY A 751 1.50 -26.65 -9.01
CA GLY A 751 2.09 -25.32 -9.08
C GLY A 751 1.08 -24.20 -9.29
N LYS A 752 -0.19 -24.39 -8.94
CA LYS A 752 -1.21 -23.34 -8.93
C LYS A 752 -1.27 -22.69 -7.54
N MET A 753 -1.49 -21.39 -7.46
CA MET A 753 -1.48 -20.68 -6.18
C MET A 753 -2.76 -19.91 -5.90
N ILE A 754 -3.05 -19.80 -4.60
CA ILE A 754 -4.07 -18.92 -4.05
C ILE A 754 -3.48 -18.10 -2.90
N PHE A 755 -3.88 -16.83 -2.82
CA PHE A 755 -3.54 -15.95 -1.70
C PHE A 755 -4.45 -16.25 -0.51
N LEU A 756 -3.90 -16.27 0.71
CA LEU A 756 -4.65 -16.43 1.95
C LEU A 756 -4.72 -15.06 2.66
N ASN A 757 -5.93 -14.55 2.85
CA ASN A 757 -6.15 -13.26 3.50
C ASN A 757 -5.61 -13.23 4.93
N TYR A 758 -5.12 -12.07 5.36
CA TYR A 758 -4.72 -11.84 6.75
C TYR A 758 -5.89 -12.13 7.71
N GLY A 759 -5.60 -12.82 8.81
CA GLY A 759 -6.61 -13.23 9.78
C GLY A 759 -7.36 -14.52 9.43
N THR A 760 -7.11 -15.11 8.25
CA THR A 760 -7.66 -16.42 7.90
C THR A 760 -6.92 -17.52 8.69
N ASP A 761 -7.66 -18.54 9.12
CA ASP A 761 -7.05 -19.76 9.69
C ASP A 761 -6.36 -20.58 8.58
N TRP A 762 -5.15 -20.14 8.21
CA TRP A 762 -4.36 -20.73 7.14
C TRP A 762 -4.03 -22.21 7.38
N ARG A 763 -3.89 -22.64 8.65
CA ARG A 763 -3.63 -24.05 8.99
C ARG A 763 -4.80 -24.91 8.58
N LYS A 764 -6.00 -24.50 8.97
CA LYS A 764 -7.23 -25.19 8.62
C LYS A 764 -7.40 -25.28 7.10
N ILE A 765 -7.08 -24.22 6.37
CA ILE A 765 -7.17 -24.23 4.89
C ILE A 765 -6.17 -25.21 4.29
N VAL A 766 -4.91 -25.20 4.70
CA VAL A 766 -3.91 -26.17 4.21
C VAL A 766 -4.38 -27.60 4.48
N GLU A 767 -4.89 -27.88 5.67
CA GLU A 767 -5.40 -29.19 6.04
C GLU A 767 -6.64 -29.59 5.22
N LEU A 768 -7.60 -28.68 5.05
CA LEU A 768 -8.80 -28.93 4.25
C LEU A 768 -8.46 -29.27 2.79
N PHE A 769 -7.54 -28.52 2.18
CA PHE A 769 -7.20 -28.73 0.77
C PHE A 769 -6.34 -29.96 0.56
N SER A 770 -5.39 -30.25 1.44
CA SER A 770 -4.54 -31.45 1.34
C SER A 770 -5.32 -32.77 1.61
N ASN A 771 -6.50 -32.67 2.21
CA ASN A 771 -7.36 -33.84 2.48
C ASN A 771 -8.36 -34.14 1.34
N ILE A 772 -8.41 -33.33 0.28
CA ILE A 772 -9.24 -33.61 -0.89
C ILE A 772 -8.58 -34.72 -1.71
N ARG A 773 -9.15 -35.92 -1.69
CA ARG A 773 -8.60 -37.07 -2.44
C ARG A 773 -9.66 -37.63 -3.38
N PRO A 774 -9.28 -38.17 -4.56
CA PRO A 774 -10.18 -38.94 -5.39
C PRO A 774 -10.68 -40.15 -4.61
N ASP A 775 -11.98 -40.43 -4.65
CA ASP A 775 -12.54 -41.64 -4.08
C ASP A 775 -11.89 -42.86 -4.74
N GLU A 776 -11.34 -43.79 -3.98
CA GLU A 776 -10.67 -45.00 -4.48
C GLU A 776 -11.55 -45.88 -5.38
N LYS A 777 -12.86 -45.63 -5.40
CA LYS A 777 -13.83 -46.39 -6.22
C LYS A 777 -13.90 -45.96 -7.70
N SER A 778 -13.34 -44.80 -8.09
CA SER A 778 -13.41 -44.33 -9.48
C SER A 778 -12.16 -44.72 -10.32
N SER A 779 -11.11 -45.22 -9.69
CA SER A 779 -9.84 -45.56 -10.40
C SER A 779 -9.89 -46.91 -11.17
N THR A 780 -10.96 -47.68 -11.02
CA THR A 780 -11.10 -49.01 -11.68
C THR A 780 -11.60 -48.97 -13.12
N VAL A 781 -12.23 -47.85 -13.53
CA VAL A 781 -12.79 -47.74 -14.91
C VAL A 781 -11.78 -47.22 -15.93
N SER A 782 -10.70 -46.54 -15.50
CA SER A 782 -9.70 -45.96 -16.43
C SER A 782 -8.56 -46.91 -16.79
N LYS A 783 -8.50 -48.12 -16.25
CA LYS A 783 -7.46 -49.13 -16.57
C LYS A 783 -7.84 -50.13 -17.68
N GLU A 784 -9.10 -50.11 -18.14
CA GLU A 784 -9.52 -51.01 -19.24
C GLU A 784 -9.56 -50.36 -20.62
N LEU A 785 -9.08 -49.10 -20.75
CA LEU A 785 -9.03 -48.38 -22.02
C LEU A 785 -7.62 -47.82 -22.33
N ARG A 786 -6.58 -48.62 -22.03
CA ARG A 786 -5.24 -48.37 -22.59
C ARG A 786 -4.72 -49.64 -23.28
#